data_03c1b1c5d6d86d77b9cbf0ff9dd443e9
#
_entry.id   03c1b1c5d6d86d77b9cbf0ff9dd443e9
#
_cell.length_a   1.000
_cell.length_b   1.000
_cell.length_c   1.000
_cell.angle_alpha   90.00
_cell.angle_beta   90.00
_cell.angle_gamma   90.00
#
_symmetry.space_group_name_H-M   'P 1'
#
loop_
_entity.id
_entity.type
_entity.pdbx_description
1 polymer ?
#
loop_
_entity_poly.entity_id
_entity_poly.type
_entity_poly.pdbx_seq_one_letter_code
_entity_poly.pdbx_strand_id
1 'polypeptide(L)'
;MNAEDEKINVWGARVHNLKNVDVEIPRDSLTVITGLSGSGKSSLAFDTIFAEGQRRYIETFSAYARNFLGNMERPDVDKITGLSPVISIEQKTTNKNPRSTVGTTTEIYDYLRLLYARAGTAYSYHSGEAMVKYTEEQVIDMILNDYRGHRIYLLAPLVRQRKGHYRELFESMRRKGYLHVRVDGEIMELTRGMKIDRYKNHNIEVVIDKLAVKEEDEERIRKSIATAMKQGDGMVMVIDKDAAANPSGKKSNKDQGAKIFSKRLMDPVTGMAYQDPAPNMFSFNSPEGACPHCKGLGKVNQIDIKKVIPDDKLSIHEGGILPLGKYKNQMIFWQIEALLEKYGDTLKTPIKDLSEEAMQEVMYGCLENVKISKEKVHTSSDYFCAYDGIIDYLRKVMESDDSANGKKWADQFISTIECPECHGQRLKRESLSYRIWEKNISDVATLDIDELRDWLDHVEEHLPKMKAKVAHEIVKELRSRVNFLLDVGLNYLSLNRQSASLSGGESQRIRLATQIGSQLVNVLYILDEPSIGLHQRDNERLINSLKELRDIGNTVIVVEHDRDMMLAADYIVDIGPKAGRKGGEVVFQGTPKEMLKTQTITAQYLNGEMAIKVPEHRREGNGKSIIIHGAKGNNLKNVDVEFPLGKLIVVTGVSGSGKSTLVNETLQPILSQHFYRSLKKPMPYDSIEGIENIDKVVNVDQSPIGRTPRSNPATYTGVFSDIRSLFVGLPEAKIRGYKPGRFSFNVKGGRCEACGGNGYKTIEMNFLPDVMVPCEVCHGKRYNRETLEVRYKGKSIADVLDMTINQAVEFFESVPQILQKIKALQSVGLGYIKLGQSSTTLSGGESQRVKLATELSKRDTGKTLYILDEPTTGLHFEDIRILMDVLQKLVDRGNTVLIIEHNLDVIKLADYIIDMGPEGGRGGGQLLCAGTPEEVAESKKGYTPRFLKEELKR
;
A
#
# COMPACT_ATOMS: atom_id res chain seq x y z
N MET A 1 2.76 31.53 35.48
CA MET A 1 3.12 31.30 34.09
C MET A 1 3.11 32.66 33.43
N ASN A 2 4.18 33.05 32.73
CA ASN A 2 4.24 34.32 32.04
C ASN A 2 3.32 34.25 30.79
N ALA A 3 2.70 35.36 30.42
CA ALA A 3 1.82 35.40 29.23
C ALA A 3 2.54 35.01 27.92
N GLU A 4 3.87 34.93 27.91
CA GLU A 4 4.70 34.42 26.82
C GLU A 4 4.69 32.90 26.71
N ASP A 5 4.32 32.17 27.78
CA ASP A 5 4.27 30.70 27.80
C ASP A 5 2.93 30.14 27.26
N GLU A 6 1.94 30.99 27.06
CA GLU A 6 0.59 30.60 26.55
C GLU A 6 0.48 30.59 25.03
N LYS A 7 1.53 31.06 24.31
CA LYS A 7 1.54 31.16 22.85
C LYS A 7 2.83 30.61 22.24
N ILE A 8 2.71 30.11 21.03
CA ILE A 8 3.86 29.89 20.14
C ILE A 8 4.07 31.20 19.37
N ASN A 9 5.23 31.81 19.57
CA ASN A 9 5.57 33.06 18.90
C ASN A 9 6.68 32.80 17.88
N VAL A 10 6.46 33.21 16.64
CA VAL A 10 7.41 33.15 15.53
C VAL A 10 7.73 34.58 15.14
N TRP A 11 9.01 34.97 15.10
CA TRP A 11 9.47 36.28 14.66
C TRP A 11 10.41 36.16 13.49
N GLY A 12 10.16 36.95 12.46
CA GLY A 12 11.04 37.12 11.34
C GLY A 12 11.22 35.90 10.46
N ALA A 13 10.17 35.14 10.19
CA ALA A 13 10.27 33.97 9.31
C ALA A 13 10.45 34.40 7.84
N ARG A 14 11.53 33.88 7.19
CA ARG A 14 11.92 34.20 5.81
C ARG A 14 12.14 32.97 4.92
N VAL A 15 11.69 31.83 5.35
CA VAL A 15 11.84 30.57 4.61
C VAL A 15 11.05 30.64 3.30
N HIS A 16 11.68 30.29 2.19
CA HIS A 16 11.12 30.29 0.83
C HIS A 16 10.54 31.63 0.39
N ASN A 17 9.22 31.76 0.36
CA ASN A 17 8.56 33.01 -0.06
C ASN A 17 8.04 33.87 1.10
N LEU A 18 8.26 33.47 2.35
CA LEU A 18 7.85 34.24 3.51
C LEU A 18 8.64 35.55 3.60
N LYS A 19 7.95 36.64 3.93
CA LYS A 19 8.47 37.99 3.94
C LYS A 19 8.63 38.55 5.34
N ASN A 20 9.55 37.99 6.10
CA ASN A 20 9.83 38.42 7.47
C ASN A 20 8.57 38.40 8.33
N VAL A 21 7.94 37.22 8.40
CA VAL A 21 6.63 37.06 8.99
C VAL A 21 6.71 36.88 10.50
N ASP A 22 5.86 37.63 11.22
CA ASP A 22 5.62 37.48 12.65
C ASP A 22 4.25 36.85 12.88
N VAL A 23 4.17 35.74 13.67
CA VAL A 23 2.92 35.01 13.95
C VAL A 23 2.87 34.62 15.43
N GLU A 24 1.69 34.81 16.03
CA GLU A 24 1.35 34.33 17.35
C GLU A 24 0.27 33.24 17.24
N ILE A 25 0.53 32.05 17.76
CA ILE A 25 -0.38 30.90 17.78
C ILE A 25 -0.68 30.54 19.22
N PRO A 26 -1.97 30.53 19.64
CA PRO A 26 -2.34 30.09 20.98
C PRO A 26 -1.98 28.60 21.20
N ARG A 27 -1.50 28.25 22.38
CA ARG A 27 -1.30 26.84 22.77
C ARG A 27 -2.65 26.23 23.17
N ASP A 28 -2.67 24.91 23.24
CA ASP A 28 -3.86 24.13 23.59
C ASP A 28 -5.10 24.52 22.77
N SER A 29 -4.86 24.81 21.50
CA SER A 29 -5.85 25.28 20.52
C SER A 29 -5.77 24.51 19.21
N LEU A 30 -6.87 24.49 18.48
CA LEU A 30 -6.93 24.06 17.09
C LEU A 30 -6.75 25.31 16.20
N THR A 31 -5.57 25.44 15.61
CA THR A 31 -5.24 26.56 14.71
C THR A 31 -5.21 26.09 13.26
N VAL A 32 -5.92 26.78 12.39
CA VAL A 32 -5.89 26.55 10.94
C VAL A 32 -5.01 27.58 10.25
N ILE A 33 -4.02 27.12 9.48
CA ILE A 33 -3.21 27.95 8.58
C ILE A 33 -3.80 27.81 7.18
N THR A 34 -4.33 28.89 6.62
CA THR A 34 -4.99 28.93 5.32
C THR A 34 -4.40 29.96 4.37
N GLY A 35 -4.94 30.08 3.16
CA GLY A 35 -4.53 31.02 2.11
C GLY A 35 -4.38 30.36 0.74
N LEU A 36 -4.12 31.14 -0.31
CA LEU A 36 -4.00 30.66 -1.68
C LEU A 36 -2.91 29.57 -1.84
N SER A 37 -3.05 28.68 -2.83
CA SER A 37 -1.99 27.71 -3.16
C SER A 37 -0.69 28.44 -3.50
N GLY A 38 0.44 28.03 -2.86
CA GLY A 38 1.73 28.68 -3.01
C GLY A 38 1.87 30.02 -2.27
N SER A 39 0.98 30.36 -1.34
CA SER A 39 1.10 31.58 -0.52
C SER A 39 2.19 31.51 0.55
N GLY A 40 2.63 30.31 0.97
CA GLY A 40 3.66 30.10 2.00
C GLY A 40 3.18 29.35 3.25
N LYS A 41 1.98 28.79 3.23
CA LYS A 41 1.41 28.02 4.36
C LYS A 41 2.31 26.90 4.86
N SER A 42 2.71 26.00 3.95
CA SER A 42 3.59 24.88 4.27
C SER A 42 4.98 25.35 4.69
N SER A 43 5.46 26.46 4.11
CA SER A 43 6.73 27.09 4.52
C SER A 43 6.69 27.57 5.97
N LEU A 44 5.57 28.11 6.44
CA LEU A 44 5.40 28.49 7.84
C LEU A 44 5.24 27.27 8.74
N ALA A 45 4.31 26.36 8.40
CA ALA A 45 3.95 25.21 9.26
C ALA A 45 5.07 24.18 9.34
N PHE A 46 5.59 23.72 8.19
CA PHE A 46 6.52 22.60 8.10
C PHE A 46 7.98 23.06 8.03
N ASP A 47 8.32 23.97 7.11
CA ASP A 47 9.70 24.36 6.88
C ASP A 47 10.23 25.35 7.93
N THR A 48 9.34 25.95 8.76
CA THR A 48 9.71 26.88 9.85
C THR A 48 9.38 26.28 11.22
N ILE A 49 8.11 26.10 11.57
CA ILE A 49 7.71 25.70 12.95
C ILE A 49 8.11 24.25 13.24
N PHE A 50 7.75 23.32 12.34
CA PHE A 50 8.11 21.91 12.51
C PHE A 50 9.62 21.70 12.46
N ALA A 51 10.29 22.28 11.47
CA ALA A 51 11.73 22.14 11.28
C ALA A 51 12.52 22.61 12.50
N GLU A 52 12.15 23.76 13.10
CA GLU A 52 12.79 24.26 14.32
C GLU A 52 12.47 23.39 15.55
N GLY A 53 11.24 22.91 15.68
CA GLY A 53 10.86 22.01 16.77
C GLY A 53 11.61 20.68 16.71
N GLN A 54 11.73 20.10 15.51
CA GLN A 54 12.50 18.88 15.27
C GLN A 54 13.99 19.09 15.52
N ARG A 55 14.56 20.22 15.06
CA ARG A 55 15.95 20.57 15.29
C ARG A 55 16.27 20.65 16.80
N ARG A 56 15.43 21.32 17.59
CA ARG A 56 15.58 21.41 19.04
C ARG A 56 15.49 20.05 19.72
N TYR A 57 14.57 19.19 19.25
CA TYR A 57 14.46 17.85 19.80
C TYR A 57 15.73 17.03 19.54
N ILE A 58 16.29 17.08 18.32
CA ILE A 58 17.55 16.42 17.97
C ILE A 58 18.73 16.96 18.76
N GLU A 59 18.77 18.25 19.10
CA GLU A 59 19.81 18.84 19.92
C GLU A 59 19.86 18.28 21.37
N THR A 60 18.78 17.72 21.86
CA THR A 60 18.74 17.05 23.17
C THR A 60 19.46 15.70 23.18
N PHE A 61 19.75 15.12 22.01
CA PHE A 61 20.40 13.82 21.88
C PHE A 61 21.91 13.91 22.17
N SER A 62 22.52 12.76 22.50
CA SER A 62 23.97 12.66 22.68
C SER A 62 24.73 13.08 21.40
N ALA A 63 25.97 13.54 21.56
CA ALA A 63 26.83 13.90 20.43
C ALA A 63 26.99 12.77 19.41
N TYR A 64 27.03 11.51 19.87
CA TYR A 64 27.09 10.35 19.02
C TYR A 64 25.80 10.20 18.16
N ALA A 65 24.63 10.30 18.77
CA ALA A 65 23.36 10.21 18.05
C ALA A 65 23.19 11.37 17.08
N ARG A 66 23.60 12.60 17.44
CA ARG A 66 23.57 13.77 16.53
C ARG A 66 24.47 13.59 15.31
N ASN A 67 25.67 13.06 15.47
CA ASN A 67 26.56 12.77 14.35
C ASN A 67 25.99 11.72 13.39
N PHE A 68 25.19 10.80 13.91
CA PHE A 68 24.55 9.75 13.14
C PHE A 68 23.30 10.24 12.40
N LEU A 69 22.53 11.13 13.04
CA LEU A 69 21.30 11.72 12.49
C LEU A 69 21.55 12.89 11.53
N GLY A 70 22.76 13.45 11.54
CA GLY A 70 23.15 14.64 10.78
C GLY A 70 22.77 15.96 11.47
N ASN A 71 23.46 17.04 11.12
CA ASN A 71 23.11 18.38 11.58
C ASN A 71 21.95 18.92 10.73
N MET A 72 20.82 19.21 11.35
CA MET A 72 19.74 19.95 10.73
C MET A 72 20.09 21.43 10.63
N GLU A 73 19.94 22.02 9.45
CA GLU A 73 20.08 23.46 9.27
C GLU A 73 18.95 24.17 10.01
N ARG A 74 19.29 25.29 10.66
CA ARG A 74 18.29 26.13 11.29
C ARG A 74 17.46 26.81 10.21
N PRO A 75 16.12 26.79 10.29
CA PRO A 75 15.29 27.57 9.37
C PRO A 75 15.64 29.07 9.48
N ASP A 76 15.45 29.81 8.37
CA ASP A 76 15.68 31.27 8.33
C ASP A 76 14.56 31.99 9.09
N VAL A 77 14.76 32.10 10.39
CA VAL A 77 13.85 32.75 11.36
C VAL A 77 14.65 33.40 12.48
N ASP A 78 14.21 34.55 12.93
CA ASP A 78 14.92 35.27 13.99
C ASP A 78 14.79 34.54 15.32
N LYS A 79 13.57 34.23 15.73
CA LYS A 79 13.29 33.55 17.01
C LYS A 79 11.97 32.78 16.96
N ILE A 80 11.90 31.63 17.62
CA ILE A 80 10.65 30.93 17.94
C ILE A 80 10.63 30.57 19.41
N THR A 81 9.53 30.87 20.12
CA THR A 81 9.31 30.48 21.52
C THR A 81 8.01 29.72 21.70
N GLY A 82 7.85 29.06 22.86
CA GLY A 82 6.62 28.34 23.20
C GLY A 82 6.45 26.98 22.51
N LEU A 83 7.47 26.46 21.80
CA LEU A 83 7.37 25.16 21.14
C LEU A 83 7.38 24.01 22.14
N SER A 84 6.37 23.17 22.07
CA SER A 84 6.33 21.81 22.65
C SER A 84 7.02 20.81 21.72
N PRO A 85 7.26 19.55 22.14
CA PRO A 85 7.67 18.49 21.21
C PRO A 85 6.72 18.41 20.02
N VAL A 86 7.28 18.33 18.80
CA VAL A 86 6.49 18.47 17.58
C VAL A 86 6.36 17.14 16.83
N ILE A 87 5.16 16.84 16.37
CA ILE A 87 4.83 15.68 15.52
C ILE A 87 4.17 16.16 14.25
N SER A 88 4.73 15.77 13.10
CA SER A 88 4.18 16.06 11.78
C SER A 88 3.41 14.87 11.23
N ILE A 89 2.23 15.12 10.68
CA ILE A 89 1.39 14.14 10.00
C ILE A 89 1.16 14.60 8.56
N GLU A 90 2.09 14.23 7.68
CA GLU A 90 2.07 14.56 6.26
C GLU A 90 1.39 13.49 5.44
N GLN A 91 0.94 13.85 4.22
CA GLN A 91 0.28 12.94 3.27
C GLN A 91 1.24 11.97 2.59
N LYS A 92 2.54 12.24 2.55
CA LYS A 92 3.50 11.42 1.81
C LYS A 92 3.55 10.00 2.37
N THR A 93 3.10 9.03 1.58
CA THR A 93 3.28 7.62 1.86
C THR A 93 4.74 7.25 1.65
N THR A 94 5.51 7.18 2.70
CA THR A 94 6.92 6.79 2.64
C THR A 94 7.12 5.28 2.68
N ASN A 95 6.12 4.53 3.13
CA ASN A 95 6.28 3.10 3.38
C ASN A 95 5.85 2.25 2.18
N LYS A 96 6.83 1.86 1.34
CA LYS A 96 6.65 0.92 0.23
C LYS A 96 6.89 -0.54 0.63
N ASN A 97 7.09 -0.81 1.92
CA ASN A 97 7.35 -2.16 2.39
C ASN A 97 6.09 -3.03 2.21
N PRO A 98 6.14 -4.12 1.42
CA PRO A 98 4.99 -4.99 1.18
C PRO A 98 4.53 -5.75 2.42
N ARG A 99 5.32 -5.74 3.49
CA ARG A 99 4.98 -6.36 4.78
C ARG A 99 4.27 -5.41 5.75
N SER A 100 4.27 -4.12 5.46
CA SER A 100 3.53 -3.14 6.26
C SER A 100 2.04 -3.19 5.93
N THR A 101 1.21 -3.32 6.95
CA THR A 101 -0.26 -3.36 6.84
C THR A 101 -0.88 -2.36 7.80
N VAL A 102 -2.17 -2.06 7.62
CA VAL A 102 -2.93 -1.24 8.57
C VAL A 102 -2.75 -1.77 9.99
N GLY A 103 -2.94 -3.08 10.20
CA GLY A 103 -2.82 -3.70 11.53
C GLY A 103 -1.43 -3.57 12.17
N THR A 104 -0.34 -3.64 11.37
CA THR A 104 1.03 -3.47 11.89
C THR A 104 1.37 -2.00 12.13
N THR A 105 0.83 -1.08 11.34
CA THR A 105 1.08 0.37 11.50
C THR A 105 0.35 0.93 12.72
N THR A 106 -0.84 0.38 13.05
CA THR A 106 -1.66 0.77 14.19
C THR A 106 -1.36 -0.03 15.46
N GLU A 107 -0.42 -0.99 15.40
CA GLU A 107 -0.09 -1.94 16.46
C GLU A 107 -1.27 -2.87 16.86
N ILE A 108 -2.43 -2.75 16.25
CA ILE A 108 -3.61 -3.60 16.54
C ILE A 108 -3.26 -5.08 16.31
N TYR A 109 -2.50 -5.37 15.26
CA TYR A 109 -2.08 -6.75 14.97
C TYR A 109 -1.18 -7.34 16.05
N ASP A 110 -0.39 -6.53 16.76
CA ASP A 110 0.47 -6.99 17.85
C ASP A 110 -0.36 -7.40 19.07
N TYR A 111 -1.41 -6.68 19.38
CA TYR A 111 -2.38 -7.07 20.40
C TYR A 111 -3.19 -8.30 19.99
N LEU A 112 -3.57 -8.44 18.71
CA LEU A 112 -4.23 -9.65 18.21
C LEU A 112 -3.33 -10.89 18.35
N ARG A 113 -2.04 -10.77 18.02
CA ARG A 113 -1.08 -11.86 18.22
C ARG A 113 -1.01 -12.28 19.69
N LEU A 114 -0.99 -11.31 20.59
CA LEU A 114 -1.00 -11.56 22.04
C LEU A 114 -2.32 -12.24 22.48
N LEU A 115 -3.45 -11.76 21.96
CA LEU A 115 -4.77 -12.35 22.25
C LEU A 115 -4.84 -13.82 21.82
N TYR A 116 -4.42 -14.13 20.59
CA TYR A 116 -4.41 -15.52 20.08
C TYR A 116 -3.42 -16.41 20.83
N ALA A 117 -2.27 -15.90 21.24
CA ALA A 117 -1.30 -16.63 22.04
C ALA A 117 -1.82 -16.96 23.45
N ARG A 118 -2.67 -16.10 24.04
CA ARG A 118 -3.16 -16.25 25.42
C ARG A 118 -4.53 -16.90 25.51
N ALA A 119 -5.43 -16.58 24.59
CA ALA A 119 -6.82 -17.01 24.64
C ALA A 119 -7.21 -18.00 23.53
N GLY A 120 -6.43 -18.12 22.45
CA GLY A 120 -6.70 -18.99 21.34
C GLY A 120 -6.83 -20.46 21.74
N THR A 121 -7.71 -21.18 21.04
CA THR A 121 -7.83 -22.64 21.16
C THR A 121 -7.22 -23.28 19.93
N ALA A 122 -6.25 -24.16 20.13
CA ALA A 122 -5.57 -24.87 19.06
C ALA A 122 -6.44 -26.00 18.54
N TYR A 123 -6.52 -26.16 17.23
CA TYR A 123 -7.16 -27.27 16.55
C TYR A 123 -6.11 -28.03 15.72
N SER A 124 -6.30 -29.31 15.55
CA SER A 124 -5.44 -30.10 14.67
C SER A 124 -5.79 -29.83 13.19
N TYR A 125 -4.81 -29.51 12.37
CA TYR A 125 -5.02 -29.39 10.92
C TYR A 125 -5.16 -30.74 10.21
N HIS A 126 -4.97 -31.87 10.94
CA HIS A 126 -5.16 -33.22 10.43
C HIS A 126 -6.52 -33.81 10.78
N SER A 127 -6.91 -33.73 12.06
CA SER A 127 -8.18 -34.32 12.54
C SER A 127 -9.32 -33.29 12.61
N GLY A 128 -9.02 -32.00 12.68
CA GLY A 128 -9.99 -30.94 12.92
C GLY A 128 -10.42 -30.79 14.37
N GLU A 129 -9.99 -31.71 15.26
CA GLU A 129 -10.36 -31.74 16.69
C GLU A 129 -9.56 -30.70 17.49
N ALA A 130 -10.16 -30.26 18.60
CA ALA A 130 -9.49 -29.35 19.53
C ALA A 130 -8.32 -30.10 20.21
N MET A 131 -7.15 -29.44 20.21
CA MET A 131 -5.98 -30.03 20.85
C MET A 131 -6.08 -29.94 22.36
N VAL A 132 -5.60 -30.98 23.03
CA VAL A 132 -5.64 -31.12 24.48
C VAL A 132 -4.25 -30.97 25.09
N LYS A 133 -4.20 -30.40 26.27
CA LYS A 133 -3.01 -30.29 27.11
C LYS A 133 -3.38 -30.72 28.54
N TYR A 134 -2.65 -31.65 29.09
CA TYR A 134 -2.90 -32.15 30.42
C TYR A 134 -1.81 -31.77 31.39
N THR A 135 -2.18 -31.41 32.62
CA THR A 135 -1.21 -31.35 33.73
C THR A 135 -0.90 -32.76 34.22
N GLU A 136 0.23 -32.91 34.88
CA GLU A 136 0.63 -34.22 35.45
C GLU A 136 -0.43 -34.75 36.41
N GLU A 137 -1.00 -33.88 37.24
CA GLU A 137 -2.07 -34.22 38.17
C GLU A 137 -3.35 -34.70 37.45
N GLN A 138 -3.77 -33.99 36.40
CA GLN A 138 -4.91 -34.43 35.58
C GLN A 138 -4.70 -35.80 34.96
N VAL A 139 -3.47 -36.08 34.48
CA VAL A 139 -3.14 -37.39 33.92
C VAL A 139 -3.22 -38.48 35.00
N ILE A 140 -2.72 -38.20 36.20
CA ILE A 140 -2.81 -39.11 37.35
C ILE A 140 -4.27 -39.39 37.71
N ASP A 141 -5.09 -38.35 37.87
CA ASP A 141 -6.51 -38.44 38.21
C ASP A 141 -7.29 -39.22 37.14
N MET A 142 -7.03 -38.96 35.86
CA MET A 142 -7.66 -39.69 34.75
C MET A 142 -7.25 -41.16 34.74
N ILE A 143 -5.99 -41.48 35.00
CA ILE A 143 -5.53 -42.89 35.05
C ILE A 143 -6.18 -43.60 36.24
N LEU A 144 -6.23 -43.00 37.42
CA LEU A 144 -6.86 -43.58 38.61
C LEU A 144 -8.35 -43.77 38.43
N ASN A 145 -9.07 -42.90 37.75
CA ASN A 145 -10.50 -42.98 37.55
C ASN A 145 -10.89 -43.87 36.37
N ASP A 146 -10.27 -43.68 35.19
CA ASP A 146 -10.67 -44.34 33.95
C ASP A 146 -10.20 -45.82 33.90
N TYR A 147 -9.10 -46.18 34.60
CA TYR A 147 -8.47 -47.51 34.53
C TYR A 147 -8.51 -48.23 35.88
N ARG A 148 -9.36 -47.83 36.81
CA ARG A 148 -9.50 -48.49 38.12
C ARG A 148 -9.81 -49.99 37.99
N GLY A 149 -8.95 -50.82 38.57
CA GLY A 149 -9.06 -52.25 38.51
C GLY A 149 -8.48 -52.92 37.24
N HIS A 150 -8.10 -52.15 36.22
CA HIS A 150 -7.51 -52.65 34.98
C HIS A 150 -5.98 -52.81 35.11
N ARG A 151 -5.43 -53.70 34.31
CA ARG A 151 -3.98 -53.84 34.13
C ARG A 151 -3.53 -52.98 32.98
N ILE A 152 -2.65 -52.04 33.24
CA ILE A 152 -2.15 -51.10 32.25
C ILE A 152 -0.63 -51.20 32.04
N TYR A 153 -0.23 -50.83 30.85
CA TYR A 153 1.17 -50.49 30.57
C TYR A 153 1.29 -48.97 30.46
N LEU A 154 2.31 -48.42 31.18
CA LEU A 154 2.74 -47.08 31.05
C LEU A 154 3.99 -47.03 30.17
N LEU A 155 3.90 -46.30 29.05
CA LEU A 155 4.98 -46.21 28.07
C LEU A 155 5.37 -44.74 27.84
N ALA A 156 6.65 -44.55 27.50
CA ALA A 156 7.14 -43.25 27.05
C ALA A 156 7.39 -43.28 25.54
N PRO A 157 6.69 -42.47 24.73
CA PRO A 157 6.95 -42.36 23.29
C PRO A 157 8.31 -41.68 23.05
N LEU A 158 9.20 -42.38 22.28
CA LEU A 158 10.53 -41.90 21.96
C LEU A 158 10.70 -41.47 20.50
N VAL A 159 10.05 -42.24 19.60
CA VAL A 159 10.08 -41.97 18.14
C VAL A 159 8.68 -42.14 17.59
N ARG A 160 8.28 -41.22 16.71
CA ARG A 160 7.01 -41.27 16.02
C ARG A 160 7.18 -40.99 14.53
N GLN A 161 6.68 -41.90 13.71
CA GLN A 161 6.63 -41.82 12.25
C GLN A 161 7.96 -41.37 11.62
N ARG A 162 9.10 -41.89 12.10
CA ARG A 162 10.41 -41.52 11.57
C ARG A 162 11.18 -42.75 11.10
N LYS A 163 11.90 -42.57 9.98
CA LYS A 163 12.80 -43.61 9.46
C LYS A 163 14.09 -43.66 10.27
N GLY A 164 14.64 -44.87 10.42
CA GLY A 164 15.93 -45.08 11.10
C GLY A 164 16.06 -46.50 11.67
N HIS A 165 17.28 -46.96 11.90
CA HIS A 165 17.55 -48.27 12.48
C HIS A 165 17.61 -48.24 14.02
N TYR A 166 17.67 -47.10 14.65
CA TYR A 166 17.56 -46.79 16.09
C TYR A 166 18.42 -47.60 17.03
N ARG A 167 19.51 -48.21 16.56
CA ARG A 167 20.39 -49.10 17.38
C ARG A 167 20.92 -48.39 18.62
N GLU A 168 21.38 -47.12 18.47
CA GLU A 168 21.92 -46.31 19.58
C GLU A 168 20.84 -45.97 20.61
N LEU A 169 19.62 -45.72 20.18
CA LEU A 169 18.50 -45.46 21.06
C LEU A 169 18.17 -46.70 21.92
N PHE A 170 18.09 -47.90 21.30
CA PHE A 170 17.84 -49.13 22.04
C PHE A 170 18.95 -49.46 23.02
N GLU A 171 20.21 -49.28 22.65
CA GLU A 171 21.34 -49.43 23.56
C GLU A 171 21.33 -48.42 24.71
N SER A 172 20.96 -47.19 24.46
CA SER A 172 20.80 -46.14 25.48
C SER A 172 19.70 -46.51 26.50
N MET A 173 18.56 -46.98 26.02
CA MET A 173 17.45 -47.42 26.89
C MET A 173 17.82 -48.64 27.70
N ARG A 174 18.50 -49.61 27.13
CA ARG A 174 19.00 -50.79 27.82
C ARG A 174 20.01 -50.45 28.94
N ARG A 175 20.92 -49.46 28.68
CA ARG A 175 21.85 -48.96 29.71
C ARG A 175 21.16 -48.26 30.86
N LYS A 176 20.02 -47.62 30.60
CA LYS A 176 19.15 -46.97 31.62
C LYS A 176 18.31 -47.99 32.43
N GLY A 177 18.42 -49.32 32.10
CA GLY A 177 17.76 -50.39 32.84
C GLY A 177 16.34 -50.73 32.36
N TYR A 178 15.90 -50.21 31.21
CA TYR A 178 14.60 -50.60 30.66
C TYR A 178 14.71 -51.98 29.99
N LEU A 179 13.68 -52.85 30.18
CA LEU A 179 13.66 -54.22 29.72
C LEU A 179 12.86 -54.43 28.42
N HIS A 180 11.84 -53.61 28.21
CA HIS A 180 10.91 -53.75 27.08
C HIS A 180 10.71 -52.45 26.33
N VAL A 181 10.53 -52.60 25.03
CA VAL A 181 10.17 -51.55 24.10
C VAL A 181 8.99 -51.99 23.24
N ARG A 182 8.08 -51.10 22.92
CA ARG A 182 7.05 -51.34 21.93
C ARG A 182 7.50 -50.71 20.61
N VAL A 183 7.53 -51.51 19.53
CA VAL A 183 7.92 -51.08 18.18
C VAL A 183 6.74 -51.40 17.25
N ASP A 184 6.21 -50.38 16.56
CA ASP A 184 5.11 -50.50 15.61
C ASP A 184 3.91 -51.28 16.15
N GLY A 185 3.61 -51.13 17.45
CA GLY A 185 2.49 -51.81 18.12
C GLY A 185 2.84 -53.12 18.82
N GLU A 186 4.06 -53.62 18.66
CA GLU A 186 4.48 -54.93 19.27
C GLU A 186 5.48 -54.68 20.41
N ILE A 187 5.21 -55.28 21.60
CA ILE A 187 6.10 -55.17 22.76
C ILE A 187 7.18 -56.23 22.63
N MET A 188 8.44 -55.79 22.62
CA MET A 188 9.62 -56.65 22.48
C MET A 188 10.58 -56.42 23.63
N GLU A 189 11.42 -57.41 23.91
CA GLU A 189 12.51 -57.32 24.88
C GLU A 189 13.70 -56.55 24.25
N LEU A 190 14.30 -55.63 25.01
CA LEU A 190 15.49 -54.89 24.59
C LEU A 190 16.74 -55.79 24.60
N THR A 191 17.13 -56.32 23.47
CA THR A 191 18.31 -57.18 23.32
C THR A 191 19.55 -56.39 22.85
N ARG A 192 20.75 -56.93 23.12
CA ARG A 192 22.00 -56.30 22.68
C ARG A 192 22.10 -56.30 21.17
N GLY A 193 22.34 -55.10 20.61
CA GLY A 193 22.49 -54.88 19.16
C GLY A 193 21.18 -54.86 18.39
N MET A 194 20.04 -54.74 19.06
CA MET A 194 18.72 -54.57 18.45
C MET A 194 18.70 -53.45 17.44
N LYS A 195 18.15 -53.67 16.26
CA LYS A 195 17.95 -52.76 15.16
C LYS A 195 16.66 -53.09 14.41
N ILE A 196 16.07 -52.07 13.79
CA ILE A 196 14.86 -52.20 12.97
C ILE A 196 15.13 -51.69 11.54
N ASP A 197 14.17 -51.86 10.65
CA ASP A 197 14.30 -51.51 9.23
C ASP A 197 14.55 -50.00 9.04
N ARG A 198 15.66 -49.63 8.43
CA ARG A 198 16.07 -48.23 8.22
C ARG A 198 15.13 -47.47 7.31
N TYR A 199 14.45 -48.13 6.41
CA TYR A 199 13.71 -47.47 5.33
C TYR A 199 12.22 -47.29 5.64
N LYS A 200 11.72 -47.90 6.71
CA LYS A 200 10.33 -47.74 7.18
C LYS A 200 10.20 -46.69 8.25
N ASN A 201 9.01 -46.07 8.31
CA ASN A 201 8.64 -45.19 9.41
C ASN A 201 8.27 -46.05 10.63
N HIS A 202 8.85 -45.73 11.79
CA HIS A 202 8.64 -46.47 13.01
C HIS A 202 8.04 -45.60 14.11
N ASN A 203 7.24 -46.24 14.97
CA ASN A 203 6.82 -45.73 16.27
C ASN A 203 7.53 -46.58 17.34
N ILE A 204 8.23 -45.92 18.26
CA ILE A 204 9.00 -46.59 19.31
C ILE A 204 8.62 -45.97 20.66
N GLU A 205 8.11 -46.81 21.56
CA GLU A 205 7.78 -46.43 22.93
C GLU A 205 8.53 -47.34 23.91
N VAL A 206 9.15 -46.77 24.94
CA VAL A 206 9.77 -47.56 26.00
C VAL A 206 8.74 -47.87 27.09
N VAL A 207 8.67 -49.10 27.54
CA VAL A 207 7.77 -49.54 28.64
C VAL A 207 8.41 -49.11 29.96
N ILE A 208 7.74 -48.23 30.67
CA ILE A 208 8.21 -47.70 31.97
C ILE A 208 7.72 -48.59 33.11
N ASP A 209 6.44 -48.94 33.12
CA ASP A 209 5.84 -49.76 34.17
C ASP A 209 4.69 -50.63 33.63
N LYS A 210 4.45 -51.73 34.35
CA LYS A 210 3.34 -52.67 34.11
C LYS A 210 2.65 -52.88 35.44
N LEU A 211 1.44 -52.34 35.61
CA LEU A 211 0.76 -52.36 36.91
C LEU A 211 -0.74 -52.57 36.76
N ALA A 212 -1.40 -53.03 37.85
CA ALA A 212 -2.84 -52.97 37.99
C ALA A 212 -3.21 -51.69 38.77
N VAL A 213 -4.17 -50.89 38.26
CA VAL A 213 -4.53 -49.63 38.88
C VAL A 213 -5.37 -49.85 40.13
N LYS A 214 -4.79 -49.63 41.31
CA LYS A 214 -5.46 -49.65 42.61
C LYS A 214 -5.21 -48.36 43.36
N GLU A 215 -6.09 -47.94 44.24
CA GLU A 215 -5.89 -46.75 45.08
C GLU A 215 -4.62 -46.78 45.94
N GLU A 216 -4.25 -47.95 46.40
CA GLU A 216 -3.02 -48.20 47.16
C GLU A 216 -1.73 -47.92 46.36
N ASP A 217 -1.79 -47.93 45.05
CA ASP A 217 -0.65 -47.76 44.12
C ASP A 217 -0.46 -46.34 43.63
N GLU A 218 -1.21 -45.34 44.09
CA GLU A 218 -1.17 -43.96 43.62
C GLU A 218 0.27 -43.37 43.59
N GLU A 219 1.05 -43.58 44.66
CA GLU A 219 2.42 -43.09 44.74
C GLU A 219 3.36 -43.70 43.68
N ARG A 220 3.15 -45.00 43.39
CA ARG A 220 3.86 -45.72 42.34
C ARG A 220 3.47 -45.21 40.94
N ILE A 221 2.17 -44.99 40.72
CA ILE A 221 1.60 -44.48 39.49
C ILE A 221 2.18 -43.09 39.24
N ARG A 222 2.19 -42.21 40.27
CA ARG A 222 2.74 -40.88 40.21
C ARG A 222 4.23 -40.88 39.80
N LYS A 223 5.06 -41.72 40.40
CA LYS A 223 6.50 -41.90 40.06
C LYS A 223 6.69 -42.42 38.64
N SER A 224 5.88 -43.40 38.23
CA SER A 224 5.95 -44.01 36.90
C SER A 224 5.51 -43.03 35.81
N ILE A 225 4.47 -42.22 36.04
CA ILE A 225 4.03 -41.16 35.13
C ILE A 225 5.11 -40.07 34.99
N ALA A 226 5.68 -39.60 36.09
CA ALA A 226 6.76 -38.60 36.09
C ALA A 226 7.98 -39.12 35.29
N THR A 227 8.32 -40.40 35.47
CA THR A 227 9.40 -41.08 34.72
C THR A 227 9.06 -41.20 33.24
N ALA A 228 7.84 -41.58 32.90
CA ALA A 228 7.37 -41.71 31.51
C ALA A 228 7.38 -40.36 30.80
N MET A 229 6.88 -39.29 31.44
CA MET A 229 6.90 -37.93 30.89
C MET A 229 8.31 -37.38 30.71
N LYS A 230 9.22 -37.67 31.67
CA LYS A 230 10.63 -37.27 31.56
C LYS A 230 11.31 -37.95 30.36
N GLN A 231 11.07 -39.23 30.10
CA GLN A 231 11.69 -39.97 28.97
C GLN A 231 10.98 -39.64 27.65
N GLY A 232 9.65 -39.47 27.67
CA GLY A 232 8.80 -39.20 26.52
C GLY A 232 8.66 -37.70 26.16
N ASP A 233 9.55 -36.84 26.68
CA ASP A 233 9.52 -35.38 26.41
C ASP A 233 8.14 -34.74 26.69
N GLY A 234 7.57 -35.05 27.85
CA GLY A 234 6.27 -34.56 28.30
C GLY A 234 5.08 -35.42 27.88
N MET A 235 5.30 -36.53 27.22
CA MET A 235 4.25 -37.47 26.77
C MET A 235 4.29 -38.79 27.56
N VAL A 236 3.12 -39.34 27.82
CA VAL A 236 2.93 -40.69 28.34
C VAL A 236 1.84 -41.40 27.56
N MET A 237 2.04 -42.66 27.23
CA MET A 237 1.06 -43.53 26.60
C MET A 237 0.60 -44.58 27.61
N VAL A 238 -0.71 -44.79 27.68
CA VAL A 238 -1.35 -45.81 28.49
C VAL A 238 -1.98 -46.81 27.59
N ILE A 239 -1.71 -48.11 27.80
CA ILE A 239 -2.35 -49.23 27.09
C ILE A 239 -3.09 -50.05 28.13
N ASP A 240 -4.40 -50.18 27.94
CA ASP A 240 -5.23 -51.10 28.74
C ASP A 240 -5.13 -52.52 28.17
N LYS A 241 -4.57 -53.43 28.98
CA LYS A 241 -4.42 -54.81 28.62
C LYS A 241 -5.73 -55.59 28.67
N ASP A 242 -6.67 -55.19 29.52
CA ASP A 242 -7.91 -55.86 29.75
C ASP A 242 -8.99 -55.48 28.72
N ALA A 243 -8.91 -54.26 28.13
CA ALA A 243 -9.76 -53.84 27.04
C ALA A 243 -9.48 -54.56 25.71
N ALA A 244 -8.26 -55.04 25.49
CA ALA A 244 -7.86 -55.79 24.31
C ALA A 244 -8.42 -57.25 24.28
N ALA A 245 -9.09 -57.69 25.29
CA ALA A 245 -9.62 -59.07 25.46
C ALA A 245 -11.05 -59.25 24.92
N ASN A 246 -11.73 -58.23 24.38
CA ASN A 246 -13.09 -58.37 23.83
C ASN A 246 -13.05 -58.45 22.29
N PRO A 247 -13.14 -59.64 21.70
CA PRO A 247 -13.09 -59.83 20.25
C PRO A 247 -14.48 -59.71 19.63
N SER A 248 -14.93 -58.50 19.32
CA SER A 248 -16.00 -58.35 18.31
C SER A 248 -15.30 -58.15 16.93
N GLY A 249 -15.32 -59.23 16.15
CA GLY A 249 -14.62 -59.42 14.88
C GLY A 249 -14.77 -58.37 13.82
N LYS A 250 -13.86 -57.42 13.82
CA LYS A 250 -13.43 -56.63 12.65
C LYS A 250 -11.93 -56.39 12.80
N LYS A 251 -11.13 -56.58 11.72
CA LYS A 251 -9.68 -56.39 11.69
C LYS A 251 -9.29 -55.08 12.41
N SER A 252 -8.71 -55.21 13.59
CA SER A 252 -8.35 -54.09 14.46
C SER A 252 -7.06 -53.44 13.97
N ASN A 253 -7.08 -52.11 13.88
CA ASN A 253 -5.86 -51.31 13.90
C ASN A 253 -5.02 -51.72 15.15
N LYS A 254 -3.71 -51.93 15.00
CA LYS A 254 -2.76 -52.37 16.05
C LYS A 254 -2.65 -51.44 17.29
N ASP A 255 -3.40 -50.29 17.27
CA ASP A 255 -3.40 -49.27 18.32
C ASP A 255 -4.71 -49.22 19.14
N GLN A 256 -5.62 -50.18 19.02
CA GLN A 256 -6.85 -50.24 19.85
C GLN A 256 -6.50 -50.32 21.35
N GLY A 257 -6.95 -49.29 22.11
CA GLY A 257 -6.75 -49.22 23.57
C GLY A 257 -5.55 -48.38 24.03
N ALA A 258 -4.79 -47.80 23.14
CA ALA A 258 -3.69 -46.93 23.51
C ALA A 258 -4.19 -45.44 23.60
N LYS A 259 -4.12 -44.84 24.79
CA LYS A 259 -4.43 -43.43 25.03
C LYS A 259 -3.15 -42.67 25.35
N ILE A 260 -2.98 -41.53 24.73
CA ILE A 260 -1.78 -40.69 24.89
C ILE A 260 -2.18 -39.42 25.64
N PHE A 261 -1.36 -39.07 26.63
CA PHE A 261 -1.46 -37.83 27.38
C PHE A 261 -0.18 -37.03 27.17
N SER A 262 -0.31 -35.74 27.08
CA SER A 262 0.82 -34.83 26.84
C SER A 262 0.72 -33.55 27.67
N LYS A 263 1.83 -33.10 28.20
CA LYS A 263 2.01 -31.77 28.77
C LYS A 263 2.07 -30.67 27.71
N ARG A 264 2.24 -31.05 26.44
CA ARG A 264 2.20 -30.15 25.27
C ARG A 264 0.84 -30.28 24.62
N LEU A 265 0.46 -29.25 23.86
CA LEU A 265 -0.72 -29.29 23.01
C LEU A 265 -0.61 -30.45 22.03
N MET A 266 -1.58 -31.33 22.06
CA MET A 266 -1.57 -32.58 21.31
C MET A 266 -2.94 -32.86 20.70
N ASP A 267 -2.93 -33.33 19.46
CA ASP A 267 -4.10 -33.89 18.80
C ASP A 267 -4.47 -35.23 19.48
N PRO A 268 -5.69 -35.32 20.05
CA PRO A 268 -6.13 -36.55 20.75
C PRO A 268 -6.23 -37.77 19.82
N VAL A 269 -6.44 -37.58 18.51
CA VAL A 269 -6.61 -38.65 17.52
C VAL A 269 -5.27 -39.14 16.96
N THR A 270 -4.44 -38.19 16.49
CA THR A 270 -3.17 -38.53 15.82
C THR A 270 -1.96 -38.53 16.75
N GLY A 271 -2.11 -37.94 17.95
CA GLY A 271 -1.02 -37.75 18.89
C GLY A 271 0.06 -36.76 18.42
N MET A 272 -0.20 -35.99 17.37
CA MET A 272 0.69 -34.91 16.91
C MET A 272 0.69 -33.80 17.94
N ALA A 273 1.88 -33.33 18.33
CA ALA A 273 2.03 -32.24 19.30
C ALA A 273 2.44 -30.94 18.62
N TYR A 274 1.83 -29.84 19.03
CA TYR A 274 2.23 -28.49 18.66
C TYR A 274 3.10 -27.86 19.76
N GLN A 275 3.87 -26.85 19.37
CA GLN A 275 4.57 -26.01 20.32
C GLN A 275 3.56 -25.15 21.09
N ASP A 276 3.90 -24.75 22.34
CA ASP A 276 3.08 -23.82 23.09
C ASP A 276 2.99 -22.49 22.34
N PRO A 277 1.80 -21.86 22.27
CA PRO A 277 1.59 -20.68 21.47
C PRO A 277 2.36 -19.48 22.02
N ALA A 278 3.19 -18.89 21.19
CA ALA A 278 3.89 -17.65 21.43
C ALA A 278 3.46 -16.58 20.44
N PRO A 279 3.47 -15.28 20.80
CA PRO A 279 3.05 -14.22 19.89
C PRO A 279 3.78 -14.21 18.53
N ASN A 280 5.03 -14.68 18.49
CA ASN A 280 5.82 -14.79 17.25
C ASN A 280 5.26 -15.81 16.25
N MET A 281 4.58 -16.87 16.72
CA MET A 281 3.91 -17.83 15.85
C MET A 281 2.79 -17.21 15.01
N PHE A 282 2.21 -16.10 15.47
CA PHE A 282 1.12 -15.39 14.79
C PHE A 282 1.61 -14.18 13.99
N SER A 283 2.94 -14.02 13.85
CA SER A 283 3.53 -12.94 13.07
C SER A 283 3.96 -13.42 11.69
N PHE A 284 3.40 -12.81 10.65
CA PHE A 284 3.83 -13.05 9.28
C PHE A 284 5.20 -12.42 8.96
N ASN A 285 5.75 -11.60 9.88
CA ASN A 285 7.10 -11.04 9.79
C ASN A 285 8.16 -11.88 10.53
N SER A 286 7.72 -12.88 11.32
CA SER A 286 8.60 -13.81 12.01
C SER A 286 8.76 -15.12 11.21
N PRO A 287 9.96 -15.70 11.13
CA PRO A 287 10.17 -17.02 10.53
C PRO A 287 9.36 -18.14 11.20
N GLU A 288 8.99 -17.96 12.47
CA GLU A 288 8.19 -18.92 13.25
C GLU A 288 6.74 -18.98 12.76
N GLY A 289 6.15 -17.83 12.37
CA GLY A 289 4.76 -17.71 11.97
C GLY A 289 4.55 -17.59 10.46
N ALA A 290 5.52 -17.07 9.71
CA ALA A 290 5.38 -16.81 8.29
C ALA A 290 5.21 -18.08 7.45
N CYS A 291 4.31 -18.06 6.47
CA CYS A 291 4.20 -19.11 5.46
C CYS A 291 5.55 -19.34 4.78
N PRO A 292 6.08 -20.56 4.74
CA PRO A 292 7.41 -20.86 4.20
C PRO A 292 7.50 -20.57 2.70
N HIS A 293 6.41 -20.71 1.95
CA HIS A 293 6.38 -20.51 0.51
C HIS A 293 6.45 -19.02 0.12
N CYS A 294 5.54 -18.20 0.66
CA CYS A 294 5.52 -16.76 0.35
C CYS A 294 6.30 -15.89 1.34
N LYS A 295 6.94 -16.49 2.35
CA LYS A 295 7.71 -15.78 3.40
C LYS A 295 6.92 -14.64 4.06
N GLY A 296 5.62 -14.86 4.28
CA GLY A 296 4.73 -13.91 4.93
C GLY A 296 4.16 -12.81 4.02
N LEU A 297 4.38 -12.85 2.72
CA LEU A 297 3.85 -11.86 1.78
C LEU A 297 2.38 -12.13 1.38
N GLY A 298 1.90 -13.38 1.48
CA GLY A 298 0.57 -13.81 1.06
C GLY A 298 0.41 -13.93 -0.45
N LYS A 299 1.35 -13.43 -1.22
CA LYS A 299 1.39 -13.44 -2.68
C LYS A 299 2.75 -13.93 -3.16
N VAL A 300 2.77 -14.52 -4.34
CA VAL A 300 4.00 -14.96 -5.02
C VAL A 300 4.01 -14.44 -6.44
N ASN A 301 5.19 -14.17 -6.93
CA ASN A 301 5.39 -13.81 -8.31
C ASN A 301 5.52 -15.08 -9.14
N GLN A 302 4.66 -15.21 -10.16
CA GLN A 302 4.69 -16.32 -11.09
C GLN A 302 4.76 -15.79 -12.52
N ILE A 303 5.48 -16.49 -13.38
CA ILE A 303 5.50 -16.18 -14.80
C ILE A 303 4.12 -16.49 -15.38
N ASP A 304 3.52 -15.50 -16.02
CA ASP A 304 2.18 -15.58 -16.61
C ASP A 304 2.29 -16.03 -18.07
N ILE A 305 1.86 -17.24 -18.36
CA ILE A 305 1.91 -17.81 -19.71
C ILE A 305 1.14 -16.93 -20.69
N LYS A 306 0.04 -16.29 -20.30
CA LYS A 306 -0.73 -15.38 -21.17
C LYS A 306 0.00 -14.09 -21.51
N LYS A 307 0.96 -13.68 -20.68
CA LYS A 307 1.87 -12.56 -20.97
C LYS A 307 3.06 -12.99 -21.80
N VAL A 308 3.48 -14.23 -21.67
CA VAL A 308 4.55 -14.83 -22.48
C VAL A 308 4.03 -15.10 -23.91
N ILE A 309 2.80 -15.59 -24.03
CA ILE A 309 2.11 -15.89 -25.29
C ILE A 309 0.79 -15.13 -25.29
N PRO A 310 0.78 -13.87 -25.71
CA PRO A 310 -0.45 -13.06 -25.74
C PRO A 310 -1.38 -13.38 -26.90
N ASP A 311 -0.83 -13.89 -28.01
CA ASP A 311 -1.57 -14.29 -29.21
C ASP A 311 -1.04 -15.64 -29.70
N ASP A 312 -1.81 -16.68 -29.49
CA ASP A 312 -1.50 -18.06 -29.86
C ASP A 312 -1.68 -18.35 -31.38
N LYS A 313 -2.25 -17.39 -32.11
CA LYS A 313 -2.37 -17.46 -33.57
C LYS A 313 -1.05 -17.19 -34.28
N LEU A 314 -0.12 -16.52 -33.62
CA LEU A 314 1.22 -16.27 -34.13
C LEU A 314 2.09 -17.51 -33.98
N SER A 315 3.04 -17.68 -34.90
CA SER A 315 4.07 -18.70 -34.80
C SER A 315 5.24 -18.20 -33.94
N ILE A 316 6.09 -19.10 -33.49
CA ILE A 316 7.35 -18.76 -32.76
C ILE A 316 8.25 -17.90 -33.65
N HIS A 317 8.29 -18.19 -34.96
CA HIS A 317 9.04 -17.41 -35.95
C HIS A 317 8.57 -15.96 -36.05
N GLU A 318 7.27 -15.72 -35.96
CA GLU A 318 6.66 -14.38 -36.01
C GLU A 318 6.74 -13.62 -34.68
N GLY A 319 7.20 -14.27 -33.62
CA GLY A 319 7.34 -13.68 -32.28
C GLY A 319 6.16 -13.97 -31.35
N GLY A 320 5.44 -15.07 -31.55
CA GLY A 320 4.34 -15.49 -30.69
C GLY A 320 4.76 -15.75 -29.23
N ILE A 321 6.04 -16.06 -28.99
CA ILE A 321 6.63 -16.07 -27.64
C ILE A 321 7.34 -14.73 -27.43
N LEU A 322 6.68 -13.80 -26.77
CA LEU A 322 7.16 -12.43 -26.58
C LEU A 322 8.58 -12.30 -25.99
N PRO A 323 9.01 -13.08 -25.00
CA PRO A 323 10.37 -13.02 -24.46
C PRO A 323 11.45 -13.30 -25.52
N LEU A 324 11.18 -14.12 -26.51
CA LEU A 324 12.12 -14.41 -27.59
C LEU A 324 12.10 -13.35 -28.70
N GLY A 325 10.93 -12.70 -28.90
CA GLY A 325 10.68 -11.80 -30.02
C GLY A 325 10.62 -12.56 -31.35
N LYS A 326 10.74 -11.84 -32.46
CA LYS A 326 10.79 -12.44 -33.80
C LYS A 326 12.07 -13.28 -33.97
N TYR A 327 11.99 -14.27 -34.86
CA TYR A 327 13.11 -15.15 -35.16
C TYR A 327 14.42 -14.40 -35.39
N LYS A 328 15.46 -14.90 -34.75
CA LYS A 328 16.86 -14.49 -34.91
C LYS A 328 17.70 -15.72 -35.04
N ASN A 329 18.81 -15.61 -35.82
CA ASN A 329 19.78 -16.71 -35.97
C ASN A 329 20.62 -16.87 -34.66
N GLN A 330 20.00 -17.42 -33.60
CA GLN A 330 20.56 -17.58 -32.26
C GLN A 330 20.31 -18.98 -31.74
N MET A 331 21.17 -19.43 -30.85
CA MET A 331 21.17 -20.76 -30.24
C MET A 331 19.79 -21.21 -29.72
N ILE A 332 19.07 -20.35 -29.03
CA ILE A 332 17.78 -20.70 -28.45
C ILE A 332 16.74 -21.08 -29.51
N PHE A 333 16.74 -20.40 -30.66
CA PHE A 333 15.83 -20.74 -31.76
C PHE A 333 16.20 -22.06 -32.42
N TRP A 334 17.48 -22.38 -32.53
CA TRP A 334 17.95 -23.66 -33.07
C TRP A 334 17.61 -24.83 -32.14
N GLN A 335 17.68 -24.60 -30.82
CA GLN A 335 17.25 -25.58 -29.83
C GLN A 335 15.76 -25.88 -29.94
N ILE A 336 14.92 -24.82 -30.00
CA ILE A 336 13.47 -24.95 -30.13
C ILE A 336 13.10 -25.63 -31.46
N GLU A 337 13.77 -25.26 -32.56
CA GLU A 337 13.52 -25.86 -33.85
C GLU A 337 13.82 -27.36 -33.85
N ALA A 338 14.97 -27.76 -33.32
CA ALA A 338 15.34 -29.16 -33.20
C ALA A 338 14.41 -29.96 -32.28
N LEU A 339 13.84 -29.30 -31.27
CA LEU A 339 12.82 -29.89 -30.37
C LEU A 339 11.48 -30.07 -31.08
N LEU A 340 11.02 -29.07 -31.84
CA LEU A 340 9.77 -29.15 -32.60
C LEU A 340 9.84 -30.19 -33.70
N GLU A 341 11.00 -30.36 -34.39
CA GLU A 341 11.20 -31.40 -35.40
C GLU A 341 10.92 -32.82 -34.85
N LYS A 342 11.17 -33.07 -33.57
CA LYS A 342 10.86 -34.34 -32.88
C LYS A 342 9.36 -34.66 -32.92
N TYR A 343 8.52 -33.63 -32.93
CA TYR A 343 7.05 -33.74 -32.96
C TYR A 343 6.45 -33.52 -34.34
N GLY A 344 7.26 -33.29 -35.37
CA GLY A 344 6.82 -33.00 -36.73
C GLY A 344 6.38 -31.57 -36.96
N ASP A 345 6.66 -30.68 -35.99
CA ASP A 345 6.32 -29.26 -36.02
C ASP A 345 7.49 -28.40 -36.48
N THR A 346 7.21 -27.13 -36.78
CA THR A 346 8.23 -26.15 -37.19
C THR A 346 8.07 -24.84 -36.45
N LEU A 347 9.09 -24.00 -36.47
CA LEU A 347 9.02 -22.63 -35.91
C LEU A 347 7.91 -21.75 -36.54
N LYS A 348 7.42 -22.13 -37.73
CA LYS A 348 6.34 -21.41 -38.48
C LYS A 348 4.95 -21.92 -38.17
N THR A 349 4.82 -23.06 -37.46
CA THR A 349 3.52 -23.57 -37.01
C THR A 349 2.93 -22.60 -35.98
N PRO A 350 1.64 -22.17 -36.14
CA PRO A 350 0.99 -21.35 -35.10
C PRO A 350 1.02 -22.02 -33.75
N ILE A 351 1.21 -21.27 -32.68
CA ILE A 351 1.37 -21.83 -31.33
C ILE A 351 0.15 -22.65 -30.91
N LYS A 352 -1.05 -22.23 -31.28
CA LYS A 352 -2.31 -22.97 -31.02
C LYS A 352 -2.37 -24.36 -31.67
N ASP A 353 -1.62 -24.56 -32.76
CA ASP A 353 -1.62 -25.79 -33.55
C ASP A 353 -0.46 -26.73 -33.18
N LEU A 354 0.44 -26.31 -32.27
CA LEU A 354 1.48 -27.15 -31.70
C LEU A 354 0.89 -28.20 -30.75
N SER A 355 1.50 -29.41 -30.69
CA SER A 355 1.10 -30.41 -29.72
C SER A 355 1.33 -29.95 -28.27
N GLU A 356 0.50 -30.43 -27.34
CA GLU A 356 0.66 -30.05 -25.89
C GLU A 356 2.02 -30.48 -25.36
N GLU A 357 2.54 -31.63 -25.77
CA GLU A 357 3.86 -32.14 -25.37
C GLU A 357 4.98 -31.26 -25.91
N ALA A 358 4.92 -30.86 -27.18
CA ALA A 358 5.91 -29.96 -27.77
C ALA A 358 5.90 -28.63 -27.06
N MET A 359 4.72 -28.07 -26.79
CA MET A 359 4.57 -26.80 -26.10
C MET A 359 5.07 -26.87 -24.66
N GLN A 360 4.84 -27.98 -23.96
CA GLN A 360 5.33 -28.19 -22.60
C GLN A 360 6.84 -28.25 -22.58
N GLU A 361 7.49 -28.98 -23.51
CA GLU A 361 8.96 -29.02 -23.60
C GLU A 361 9.55 -27.66 -23.99
N VAL A 362 8.92 -26.90 -24.88
CA VAL A 362 9.34 -25.53 -25.23
C VAL A 362 9.28 -24.60 -24.01
N MET A 363 8.23 -24.69 -23.20
CA MET A 363 8.05 -23.80 -22.06
C MET A 363 8.88 -24.20 -20.84
N TYR A 364 8.95 -25.48 -20.51
CA TYR A 364 9.52 -25.98 -19.24
C TYR A 364 10.86 -26.73 -19.41
N GLY A 365 11.30 -26.96 -20.67
CA GLY A 365 12.53 -27.69 -20.95
C GLY A 365 12.32 -29.19 -21.13
N CYS A 366 13.35 -29.86 -21.63
CA CYS A 366 13.38 -31.30 -21.83
C CYS A 366 14.51 -31.97 -21.03
N LEU A 367 14.29 -33.23 -20.64
CA LEU A 367 15.29 -33.99 -19.89
C LEU A 367 16.43 -34.52 -20.80
N GLU A 368 16.17 -34.62 -22.09
CA GLU A 368 17.15 -35.14 -23.09
C GLU A 368 17.90 -33.95 -23.69
N ASN A 369 19.15 -34.16 -24.04
CA ASN A 369 19.93 -33.18 -24.76
C ASN A 369 19.37 -32.98 -26.18
N VAL A 370 19.19 -31.75 -26.58
CA VAL A 370 18.73 -31.38 -27.93
C VAL A 370 19.89 -31.42 -28.87
N LYS A 371 19.69 -32.09 -30.02
CA LYS A 371 20.69 -32.23 -31.08
C LYS A 371 20.59 -31.09 -32.07
N ILE A 372 21.62 -30.24 -32.16
CA ILE A 372 21.69 -29.16 -33.15
C ILE A 372 22.66 -29.60 -34.29
N SER A 373 22.21 -29.46 -35.52
CA SER A 373 23.00 -29.87 -36.67
C SER A 373 24.32 -29.06 -36.78
N LYS A 374 25.37 -29.73 -37.20
CA LYS A 374 26.73 -29.15 -37.44
C LYS A 374 26.75 -27.94 -38.37
N GLU A 375 25.80 -27.88 -39.31
CA GLU A 375 25.67 -26.78 -40.27
C GLU A 375 25.27 -25.46 -39.62
N LYS A 376 24.40 -25.52 -38.59
CA LYS A 376 23.92 -24.33 -37.86
C LYS A 376 25.01 -23.80 -36.90
N VAL A 377 25.77 -24.68 -36.28
CA VAL A 377 26.82 -24.31 -35.29
C VAL A 377 28.20 -24.09 -35.95
N HIS A 378 28.35 -24.37 -37.24
CA HIS A 378 29.62 -24.27 -37.98
C HIS A 378 30.77 -25.12 -37.36
N THR A 379 30.44 -26.33 -36.90
CA THR A 379 31.36 -27.29 -36.29
C THR A 379 31.56 -28.55 -37.15
N SER A 380 32.55 -29.37 -36.80
CA SER A 380 32.83 -30.63 -37.51
C SER A 380 31.87 -31.77 -37.15
N SER A 381 31.12 -31.65 -36.07
CA SER A 381 30.17 -32.64 -35.54
C SER A 381 28.89 -31.96 -35.00
N ASP A 382 27.82 -32.76 -34.93
CA ASP A 382 26.58 -32.30 -34.31
C ASP A 382 26.80 -31.89 -32.85
N TYR A 383 26.09 -30.85 -32.41
CA TYR A 383 26.20 -30.30 -31.06
C TYR A 383 25.00 -30.70 -30.20
N PHE A 384 25.28 -31.26 -29.02
CA PHE A 384 24.26 -31.69 -28.06
C PHE A 384 24.26 -30.73 -26.86
N CYS A 385 23.13 -30.16 -26.52
CA CYS A 385 23.01 -29.23 -25.41
C CYS A 385 21.67 -29.42 -24.66
N ALA A 386 21.69 -29.08 -23.38
CA ALA A 386 20.49 -29.04 -22.57
C ALA A 386 19.61 -27.84 -22.97
N TYR A 387 18.32 -28.03 -22.89
CA TYR A 387 17.34 -26.98 -23.08
C TYR A 387 16.46 -26.87 -21.84
N ASP A 388 16.60 -25.77 -21.11
CA ASP A 388 15.96 -25.56 -19.81
C ASP A 388 14.55 -24.99 -19.92
N GLY A 389 14.11 -24.57 -21.11
CA GLY A 389 12.78 -23.97 -21.35
C GLY A 389 12.73 -22.46 -21.16
N ILE A 390 11.66 -21.85 -21.68
CA ILE A 390 11.46 -20.39 -21.63
C ILE A 390 11.22 -19.89 -20.21
N ILE A 391 10.52 -20.68 -19.39
CA ILE A 391 10.21 -20.33 -17.99
C ILE A 391 11.50 -20.23 -17.17
N ASP A 392 12.40 -21.19 -17.35
CA ASP A 392 13.66 -21.20 -16.61
C ASP A 392 14.64 -20.13 -17.12
N TYR A 393 14.62 -19.86 -18.44
CA TYR A 393 15.34 -18.73 -19.03
C TYR A 393 14.91 -17.40 -18.39
N LEU A 394 13.60 -17.15 -18.29
CA LEU A 394 13.08 -15.93 -17.64
C LEU A 394 13.47 -15.88 -16.16
N ARG A 395 13.41 -17.01 -15.44
CA ARG A 395 13.80 -17.10 -14.04
C ARG A 395 15.28 -16.76 -13.85
N LYS A 396 16.16 -17.30 -14.69
CA LYS A 396 17.61 -17.01 -14.68
C LYS A 396 17.88 -15.52 -14.92
N VAL A 397 17.17 -14.88 -15.86
CA VAL A 397 17.29 -13.43 -16.10
C VAL A 397 16.84 -12.61 -14.88
N MET A 398 15.82 -13.06 -14.15
CA MET A 398 15.36 -12.39 -12.94
C MET A 398 16.35 -12.51 -11.78
N GLU A 399 16.99 -13.67 -11.64
CA GLU A 399 17.93 -13.97 -10.55
C GLU A 399 19.33 -13.40 -10.82
N SER A 400 19.70 -13.14 -12.09
CA SER A 400 21.01 -12.59 -12.42
C SER A 400 21.14 -11.13 -11.96
N ASP A 401 22.25 -10.81 -11.30
CA ASP A 401 22.54 -9.44 -10.84
C ASP A 401 23.12 -8.53 -11.95
N ASP A 402 23.40 -9.08 -13.12
CA ASP A 402 24.20 -8.44 -14.17
C ASP A 402 23.49 -7.31 -14.93
N SER A 403 22.14 -7.19 -14.86
CA SER A 403 21.41 -6.18 -15.63
C SER A 403 20.09 -5.73 -14.99
N ALA A 404 20.08 -4.50 -14.46
CA ALA A 404 18.82 -3.86 -14.00
C ALA A 404 17.78 -3.73 -15.14
N ASN A 405 18.21 -3.62 -16.39
CA ASN A 405 17.31 -3.57 -17.54
C ASN A 405 16.73 -4.94 -17.87
N GLY A 406 17.51 -6.02 -17.69
CA GLY A 406 17.02 -7.39 -17.86
C GLY A 406 15.93 -7.73 -16.84
N LYS A 407 16.12 -7.38 -15.57
CA LYS A 407 15.09 -7.55 -14.53
C LYS A 407 13.80 -6.83 -14.87
N LYS A 408 13.85 -5.53 -15.24
CA LYS A 408 12.69 -4.76 -15.67
C LYS A 408 11.99 -5.32 -16.90
N TRP A 409 12.75 -5.93 -17.80
CA TRP A 409 12.17 -6.59 -18.96
C TRP A 409 11.47 -7.89 -18.55
N ALA A 410 12.07 -8.72 -17.70
CA ALA A 410 11.46 -9.96 -17.21
C ALA A 410 10.20 -9.70 -16.35
N ASP A 411 10.17 -8.60 -15.58
CA ASP A 411 9.02 -8.18 -14.77
C ASP A 411 7.73 -8.01 -15.60
N GLN A 412 7.84 -7.74 -16.90
CA GLN A 412 6.67 -7.60 -17.78
C GLN A 412 5.89 -8.91 -17.94
N PHE A 413 6.57 -10.06 -17.78
CA PHE A 413 6.00 -11.40 -17.94
C PHE A 413 5.52 -12.01 -16.62
N ILE A 414 5.64 -11.28 -15.52
CA ILE A 414 5.24 -11.73 -14.19
C ILE A 414 3.82 -11.28 -13.88
N SER A 415 3.08 -12.15 -13.24
CA SER A 415 1.85 -11.83 -12.52
C SER A 415 1.99 -12.21 -11.06
N THR A 416 1.53 -11.34 -10.19
CA THR A 416 1.47 -11.61 -8.77
C THR A 416 0.16 -12.33 -8.48
N ILE A 417 0.25 -13.57 -7.99
CA ILE A 417 -0.91 -14.40 -7.64
C ILE A 417 -0.94 -14.63 -6.13
N GLU A 418 -2.08 -15.02 -5.61
CA GLU A 418 -2.18 -15.48 -4.22
C GLU A 418 -1.30 -16.71 -4.00
N CYS A 419 -0.68 -16.80 -2.84
CA CYS A 419 0.16 -17.93 -2.49
C CYS A 419 -0.68 -19.21 -2.46
N PRO A 420 -0.33 -20.25 -3.23
CA PRO A 420 -1.11 -21.49 -3.30
C PRO A 420 -1.10 -22.29 -1.99
N GLU A 421 -0.16 -22.03 -1.09
CA GLU A 421 -0.04 -22.74 0.19
C GLU A 421 -0.87 -22.10 1.30
N CYS A 422 -0.82 -20.77 1.44
CA CYS A 422 -1.53 -20.06 2.50
C CYS A 422 -2.77 -19.30 2.02
N HIS A 423 -3.09 -19.32 0.73
CA HIS A 423 -4.26 -18.64 0.14
C HIS A 423 -4.41 -17.19 0.63
N GLY A 424 -3.33 -16.42 0.56
CA GLY A 424 -3.29 -15.03 0.99
C GLY A 424 -3.18 -14.78 2.50
N GLN A 425 -3.31 -15.81 3.35
CA GLN A 425 -3.36 -15.68 4.81
C GLN A 425 -2.00 -15.41 5.46
N ARG A 426 -0.88 -15.49 4.72
CA ARG A 426 0.50 -15.11 5.11
C ARG A 426 1.15 -15.98 6.19
N LEU A 427 0.40 -16.79 6.93
CA LEU A 427 0.86 -17.56 8.07
C LEU A 427 0.98 -19.05 7.75
N LYS A 428 1.72 -19.79 8.60
CA LYS A 428 1.79 -21.25 8.58
C LYS A 428 0.44 -21.87 8.97
N ARG A 429 0.21 -23.11 8.53
CA ARG A 429 -1.01 -23.86 8.86
C ARG A 429 -1.21 -24.04 10.36
N GLU A 430 -0.13 -24.29 11.11
CA GLU A 430 -0.16 -24.43 12.57
C GLU A 430 -0.68 -23.14 13.24
N SER A 431 -0.21 -21.96 12.80
CA SER A 431 -0.66 -20.67 13.32
C SER A 431 -2.12 -20.39 12.99
N LEU A 432 -2.56 -20.76 11.80
CA LEU A 432 -3.95 -20.63 11.35
C LEU A 432 -4.91 -21.61 12.01
N SER A 433 -4.37 -22.64 12.66
CA SER A 433 -5.17 -23.66 13.39
C SER A 433 -5.61 -23.18 14.77
N TYR A 434 -5.14 -22.02 15.24
CA TYR A 434 -5.65 -21.40 16.46
C TYR A 434 -6.88 -20.56 16.17
N ARG A 435 -7.94 -20.75 16.91
CA ARG A 435 -9.21 -20.03 16.72
C ARG A 435 -9.71 -19.42 18.02
N ILE A 436 -10.38 -18.30 17.88
CA ILE A 436 -11.21 -17.67 18.91
C ILE A 436 -12.56 -17.43 18.26
N TRP A 437 -13.63 -17.96 18.88
CA TRP A 437 -14.98 -17.85 18.32
C TRP A 437 -15.00 -18.21 16.82
N GLU A 438 -14.49 -19.41 16.50
CA GLU A 438 -14.39 -20.02 15.16
C GLU A 438 -13.49 -19.32 14.14
N LYS A 439 -13.00 -18.12 14.42
CA LYS A 439 -12.12 -17.36 13.51
C LYS A 439 -10.65 -17.54 13.89
N ASN A 440 -9.80 -17.72 12.89
CA ASN A 440 -8.36 -17.61 13.04
C ASN A 440 -7.91 -16.13 12.97
N ILE A 441 -6.64 -15.86 13.29
CA ILE A 441 -6.12 -14.49 13.31
C ILE A 441 -6.17 -13.79 11.93
N SER A 442 -6.01 -14.55 10.84
CA SER A 442 -6.10 -14.00 9.48
C SER A 442 -7.54 -13.65 9.11
N ASP A 443 -8.51 -14.48 9.53
CA ASP A 443 -9.94 -14.19 9.31
C ASP A 443 -10.33 -12.88 10.01
N VAL A 444 -9.89 -12.70 11.27
CA VAL A 444 -10.14 -11.46 12.03
C VAL A 444 -9.42 -10.27 11.39
N ALA A 445 -8.20 -10.46 10.89
CA ALA A 445 -7.46 -9.37 10.23
C ALA A 445 -8.05 -8.95 8.88
N THR A 446 -8.92 -9.77 8.26
CA THR A 446 -9.61 -9.46 7.00
C THR A 446 -10.99 -8.84 7.19
N LEU A 447 -11.49 -8.77 8.43
CA LEU A 447 -12.72 -8.05 8.75
C LEU A 447 -12.53 -6.56 8.48
N ASP A 448 -13.59 -5.90 8.04
CA ASP A 448 -13.63 -4.45 8.02
C ASP A 448 -13.61 -3.92 9.47
N ILE A 449 -13.12 -2.70 9.69
CA ILE A 449 -12.89 -2.17 11.06
C ILE A 449 -14.19 -2.13 11.89
N ASP A 450 -15.34 -1.88 11.27
CA ASP A 450 -16.65 -1.94 11.93
C ASP A 450 -17.03 -3.38 12.32
N GLU A 451 -16.87 -4.36 11.42
CA GLU A 451 -17.07 -5.78 11.72
C GLU A 451 -16.10 -6.27 12.82
N LEU A 452 -14.87 -5.79 12.80
CA LEU A 452 -13.88 -6.09 13.83
C LEU A 452 -14.30 -5.55 15.20
N ARG A 453 -14.86 -4.34 15.22
CA ARG A 453 -15.41 -3.76 16.45
C ARG A 453 -16.53 -4.63 17.03
N ASP A 454 -17.51 -5.01 16.20
CA ASP A 454 -18.60 -5.88 16.60
C ASP A 454 -18.09 -7.24 17.13
N TRP A 455 -17.08 -7.81 16.47
CA TRP A 455 -16.45 -9.05 16.92
C TRP A 455 -15.78 -8.88 18.28
N LEU A 456 -15.05 -7.78 18.50
CA LEU A 456 -14.39 -7.48 19.78
C LEU A 456 -15.39 -7.27 20.92
N ASP A 457 -16.57 -6.72 20.63
CA ASP A 457 -17.60 -6.48 21.64
C ASP A 457 -18.20 -7.77 22.19
N HIS A 458 -18.22 -8.86 21.42
CA HIS A 458 -18.82 -10.13 21.80
C HIS A 458 -17.80 -11.25 22.09
N VAL A 459 -16.52 -11.06 21.73
CA VAL A 459 -15.50 -12.14 21.79
C VAL A 459 -15.30 -12.71 23.19
N GLU A 460 -15.43 -11.91 24.24
CA GLU A 460 -15.24 -12.34 25.64
C GLU A 460 -16.33 -13.32 26.08
N GLU A 461 -17.56 -13.18 25.57
CA GLU A 461 -18.71 -14.07 25.88
C GLU A 461 -18.51 -15.49 25.35
N HIS A 462 -17.71 -15.63 24.28
CA HIS A 462 -17.40 -16.89 23.63
C HIS A 462 -16.11 -17.55 24.14
N LEU A 463 -15.46 -16.96 25.12
CA LEU A 463 -14.25 -17.51 25.75
C LEU A 463 -14.59 -18.24 27.06
N PRO A 464 -13.85 -19.32 27.39
CA PRO A 464 -13.90 -19.92 28.73
C PRO A 464 -13.57 -18.87 29.81
N LYS A 465 -14.24 -18.91 30.95
CA LYS A 465 -14.10 -17.91 32.04
C LYS A 465 -12.67 -17.53 32.41
N MET A 466 -11.76 -18.50 32.45
CA MET A 466 -10.33 -18.24 32.75
C MET A 466 -9.64 -17.48 31.62
N LYS A 467 -9.92 -17.87 30.37
CA LYS A 467 -9.35 -17.21 29.18
C LYS A 467 -9.94 -15.80 28.99
N ALA A 468 -11.22 -15.61 29.29
CA ALA A 468 -11.89 -14.31 29.24
C ALA A 468 -11.22 -13.30 30.19
N LYS A 469 -10.90 -13.69 31.42
CA LYS A 469 -10.17 -12.83 32.37
C LYS A 469 -8.79 -12.39 31.84
N VAL A 470 -8.07 -13.30 31.18
CA VAL A 470 -6.75 -12.98 30.61
C VAL A 470 -6.90 -12.11 29.35
N ALA A 471 -7.95 -12.31 28.56
CA ALA A 471 -8.22 -11.56 27.34
C ALA A 471 -8.70 -10.13 27.60
N HIS A 472 -9.36 -9.88 28.74
CA HIS A 472 -10.09 -8.63 29.03
C HIS A 472 -9.26 -7.36 28.79
N GLU A 473 -8.07 -7.25 29.37
CA GLU A 473 -7.23 -6.05 29.20
C GLU A 473 -6.74 -5.90 27.74
N ILE A 474 -6.47 -7.04 27.06
CA ILE A 474 -6.04 -7.02 25.65
C ILE A 474 -7.20 -6.56 24.76
N VAL A 475 -8.41 -7.07 25.00
CA VAL A 475 -9.61 -6.71 24.22
C VAL A 475 -9.98 -5.25 24.46
N LYS A 476 -9.86 -4.74 25.69
CA LYS A 476 -10.06 -3.33 26.01
C LYS A 476 -9.14 -2.40 25.21
N GLU A 477 -7.84 -2.73 25.13
CA GLU A 477 -6.88 -1.98 24.31
C GLU A 477 -7.20 -2.07 22.82
N LEU A 478 -7.56 -3.27 22.34
CA LEU A 478 -7.99 -3.45 20.95
C LEU A 478 -9.21 -2.59 20.61
N ARG A 479 -10.23 -2.59 21.46
CA ARG A 479 -11.45 -1.76 21.29
C ARG A 479 -11.10 -0.28 21.21
N SER A 480 -10.25 0.20 22.10
CA SER A 480 -9.82 1.61 22.11
C SER A 480 -9.16 1.98 20.77
N ARG A 481 -8.19 1.19 20.30
CA ARG A 481 -7.46 1.46 19.04
C ARG A 481 -8.36 1.34 17.80
N VAL A 482 -9.29 0.39 17.80
CA VAL A 482 -10.28 0.23 16.71
C VAL A 482 -11.23 1.41 16.69
N ASN A 483 -11.67 1.92 17.84
CA ASN A 483 -12.53 3.10 17.92
C ASN A 483 -11.86 4.33 17.29
N PHE A 484 -10.58 4.59 17.57
CA PHE A 484 -9.87 5.71 16.94
C PHE A 484 -9.85 5.63 15.42
N LEU A 485 -9.77 4.41 14.85
CA LEU A 485 -9.88 4.25 13.39
C LEU A 485 -11.28 4.53 12.87
N LEU A 486 -12.31 4.18 13.65
CA LEU A 486 -13.72 4.50 13.31
C LEU A 486 -13.98 6.01 13.39
N ASP A 487 -13.43 6.68 14.40
CA ASP A 487 -13.61 8.11 14.63
C ASP A 487 -13.01 8.96 13.49
N VAL A 488 -11.90 8.51 12.90
CA VAL A 488 -11.34 9.17 11.72
C VAL A 488 -11.94 8.69 10.38
N GLY A 489 -13.04 7.92 10.41
CA GLY A 489 -13.79 7.52 9.21
C GLY A 489 -13.14 6.41 8.38
N LEU A 490 -12.39 5.49 8.99
CA LEU A 490 -11.70 4.38 8.32
C LEU A 490 -12.42 3.02 8.53
N ASN A 491 -13.73 3.04 8.74
CA ASN A 491 -14.55 1.87 9.02
C ASN A 491 -14.46 0.76 7.94
N TYR A 492 -14.23 1.13 6.70
CA TYR A 492 -14.18 0.24 5.53
C TYR A 492 -12.82 -0.42 5.28
N LEU A 493 -11.78 -0.07 6.03
CA LEU A 493 -10.47 -0.71 5.90
C LEU A 493 -10.42 -2.03 6.66
N SER A 494 -9.55 -2.94 6.22
CA SER A 494 -9.19 -4.13 6.97
C SER A 494 -7.76 -4.06 7.49
N LEU A 495 -7.48 -4.76 8.59
CA LEU A 495 -6.12 -4.77 9.18
C LEU A 495 -5.07 -5.38 8.25
N ASN A 496 -5.48 -6.30 7.37
CA ASN A 496 -4.59 -6.99 6.42
C ASN A 496 -4.25 -6.13 5.19
N ARG A 497 -4.92 -4.98 5.00
CA ARG A 497 -4.66 -4.09 3.84
C ARG A 497 -3.23 -3.56 3.89
N GLN A 498 -2.51 -3.70 2.78
CA GLN A 498 -1.13 -3.25 2.66
C GLN A 498 -1.02 -1.72 2.68
N SER A 499 -0.07 -1.18 3.45
CA SER A 499 0.17 0.26 3.54
C SER A 499 0.49 0.91 2.19
N ALA A 500 1.14 0.18 1.29
CA ALA A 500 1.44 0.65 -0.07
C ALA A 500 0.21 0.83 -0.98
N SER A 501 -0.95 0.25 -0.62
CA SER A 501 -2.21 0.36 -1.36
C SER A 501 -3.13 1.46 -0.83
N LEU A 502 -2.74 2.12 0.25
CA LEU A 502 -3.50 3.20 0.85
C LEU A 502 -3.34 4.50 0.07
N SER A 503 -4.40 5.27 -0.01
CA SER A 503 -4.33 6.66 -0.46
C SER A 503 -3.54 7.52 0.53
N GLY A 504 -3.10 8.70 0.10
CA GLY A 504 -2.40 9.66 0.97
C GLY A 504 -3.23 10.02 2.20
N GLY A 505 -4.50 10.34 2.01
CA GLY A 505 -5.42 10.67 3.10
C GLY A 505 -5.72 9.49 4.04
N GLU A 506 -5.89 8.26 3.53
CA GLU A 506 -6.04 7.06 4.38
C GLU A 506 -4.81 6.84 5.27
N SER A 507 -3.61 6.93 4.69
CA SER A 507 -2.35 6.77 5.43
C SER A 507 -2.17 7.84 6.52
N GLN A 508 -2.55 9.07 6.20
CA GLN A 508 -2.51 10.19 7.14
C GLN A 508 -3.48 9.99 8.32
N ARG A 509 -4.73 9.59 8.03
CA ARG A 509 -5.72 9.31 9.06
C ARG A 509 -5.36 8.13 9.97
N ILE A 510 -4.73 7.09 9.42
CA ILE A 510 -4.19 5.99 10.23
C ILE A 510 -3.14 6.51 11.22
N ARG A 511 -2.23 7.38 10.77
CA ARG A 511 -1.25 8.01 11.66
C ARG A 511 -1.92 8.87 12.72
N LEU A 512 -2.91 9.68 12.32
CA LEU A 512 -3.70 10.49 13.26
C LEU A 512 -4.37 9.63 14.33
N ALA A 513 -5.08 8.56 13.94
CA ALA A 513 -5.71 7.63 14.86
C ALA A 513 -4.70 7.00 15.84
N THR A 514 -3.51 6.63 15.34
CA THR A 514 -2.44 6.10 16.17
C THR A 514 -1.93 7.12 17.19
N GLN A 515 -1.81 8.41 16.79
CA GLN A 515 -1.38 9.48 17.69
C GLN A 515 -2.43 9.82 18.75
N ILE A 516 -3.70 9.89 18.38
CA ILE A 516 -4.80 10.04 19.35
C ILE A 516 -4.76 8.89 20.37
N GLY A 517 -4.58 7.66 19.89
CA GLY A 517 -4.44 6.47 20.72
C GLY A 517 -3.25 6.47 21.67
N SER A 518 -2.21 7.24 21.39
CA SER A 518 -1.03 7.36 22.27
C SER A 518 -1.30 8.18 23.54
N GLN A 519 -2.38 8.96 23.58
CA GLN A 519 -2.77 9.85 24.67
C GLN A 519 -1.65 10.76 25.17
N LEU A 520 -0.75 11.17 24.27
CA LEU A 520 0.28 12.14 24.59
C LEU A 520 -0.32 13.51 24.88
N VAL A 521 0.24 14.21 25.84
CA VAL A 521 -0.18 15.55 26.25
C VAL A 521 0.95 16.55 26.05
N ASN A 522 0.62 17.83 25.91
CA ASN A 522 1.59 18.91 25.70
C ASN A 522 2.47 18.71 24.46
N VAL A 523 1.91 18.16 23.40
CA VAL A 523 2.55 17.95 22.10
C VAL A 523 1.98 18.96 21.08
N LEU A 524 2.82 19.42 20.18
CA LEU A 524 2.42 20.23 19.02
C LEU A 524 2.26 19.30 17.82
N TYR A 525 1.03 19.11 17.38
CA TYR A 525 0.71 18.36 16.16
C TYR A 525 0.58 19.31 14.99
N ILE A 526 1.23 18.98 13.87
CA ILE A 526 1.11 19.73 12.61
C ILE A 526 0.63 18.78 11.52
N LEU A 527 -0.54 19.07 10.96
CA LEU A 527 -1.20 18.24 9.93
C LEU A 527 -1.28 18.99 8.60
N ASP A 528 -1.05 18.25 7.50
CA ASP A 528 -1.12 18.76 6.13
C ASP A 528 -2.40 18.27 5.46
N GLU A 529 -3.39 19.15 5.31
CA GLU A 529 -4.67 18.91 4.62
C GLU A 529 -5.35 17.58 4.98
N PRO A 530 -5.68 17.32 6.25
CA PRO A 530 -6.21 16.03 6.69
C PRO A 530 -7.61 15.72 6.16
N SER A 531 -8.37 16.71 5.65
CA SER A 531 -9.70 16.54 5.06
C SER A 531 -9.71 15.97 3.64
N ILE A 532 -8.52 15.78 3.02
CA ILE A 532 -8.40 15.32 1.63
C ILE A 532 -9.10 13.99 1.39
N GLY A 533 -9.88 13.94 0.30
CA GLY A 533 -10.60 12.74 -0.14
C GLY A 533 -11.71 12.30 0.81
N LEU A 534 -12.14 13.17 1.73
CA LEU A 534 -13.24 12.92 2.63
C LEU A 534 -14.56 13.43 2.06
N HIS A 535 -15.59 12.61 2.22
CA HIS A 535 -16.96 13.08 2.12
C HIS A 535 -17.29 13.97 3.32
N GLN A 536 -18.21 14.92 3.17
CA GLN A 536 -18.56 15.90 4.20
C GLN A 536 -18.95 15.26 5.54
N ARG A 537 -19.65 14.12 5.50
CA ARG A 537 -19.97 13.32 6.70
C ARG A 537 -18.71 12.88 7.47
N ASP A 538 -17.69 12.44 6.76
CA ASP A 538 -16.46 11.93 7.37
C ASP A 538 -15.56 13.10 7.84
N ASN A 539 -15.68 14.26 7.21
CA ASN A 539 -15.02 15.50 7.64
C ASN A 539 -15.51 15.99 9.00
N GLU A 540 -16.83 15.91 9.27
CA GLU A 540 -17.39 16.22 10.60
C GLU A 540 -16.75 15.36 11.71
N ARG A 541 -16.55 14.08 11.45
CA ARG A 541 -15.88 13.14 12.38
C ARG A 541 -14.42 13.52 12.61
N LEU A 542 -13.69 13.81 11.54
CA LEU A 542 -12.30 14.24 11.62
C LEU A 542 -12.16 15.52 12.47
N ILE A 543 -13.00 16.52 12.27
CA ILE A 543 -13.02 17.77 13.07
C ILE A 543 -13.19 17.45 14.55
N ASN A 544 -14.10 16.55 14.90
CA ASN A 544 -14.32 16.15 16.27
C ASN A 544 -13.09 15.45 16.87
N SER A 545 -12.46 14.54 16.13
CA SER A 545 -11.22 13.87 16.56
C SER A 545 -10.07 14.85 16.80
N LEU A 546 -9.95 15.90 15.97
CA LEU A 546 -8.93 16.94 16.17
C LEU A 546 -9.23 17.81 17.41
N LYS A 547 -10.51 18.06 17.69
CA LYS A 547 -10.92 18.75 18.92
C LYS A 547 -10.64 17.91 20.16
N GLU A 548 -10.90 16.60 20.11
CA GLU A 548 -10.56 15.67 21.19
C GLU A 548 -9.05 15.67 21.44
N LEU A 549 -8.23 15.62 20.39
CA LEU A 549 -6.76 15.69 20.48
C LEU A 549 -6.31 17.00 21.15
N ARG A 550 -6.93 18.14 20.83
CA ARG A 550 -6.72 19.42 21.50
C ARG A 550 -7.13 19.36 22.97
N ASP A 551 -8.34 18.85 23.27
CA ASP A 551 -8.96 18.87 24.60
C ASP A 551 -8.21 18.00 25.62
N ILE A 552 -7.40 17.03 25.15
CA ILE A 552 -6.45 16.27 25.97
C ILE A 552 -5.31 17.16 26.49
N GLY A 553 -5.12 18.36 25.93
CA GLY A 553 -4.04 19.30 26.31
C GLY A 553 -2.91 19.35 25.28
N ASN A 554 -3.23 19.31 24.00
CA ASN A 554 -2.31 19.43 22.88
C ASN A 554 -2.58 20.68 22.05
N THR A 555 -1.56 21.17 21.38
CA THR A 555 -1.69 22.21 20.36
C THR A 555 -1.77 21.56 19.00
N VAL A 556 -2.78 21.89 18.21
CA VAL A 556 -3.00 21.31 16.89
C VAL A 556 -2.97 22.40 15.82
N ILE A 557 -2.00 22.34 14.91
CA ILE A 557 -1.90 23.21 13.74
C ILE A 557 -2.30 22.41 12.51
N VAL A 558 -3.23 22.91 11.73
CA VAL A 558 -3.72 22.26 10.51
C VAL A 558 -3.55 23.22 9.35
N VAL A 559 -2.82 22.80 8.30
CA VAL A 559 -2.82 23.50 7.01
C VAL A 559 -4.05 23.03 6.25
N GLU A 560 -5.01 23.92 6.01
CA GLU A 560 -6.30 23.52 5.45
C GLU A 560 -6.97 24.60 4.60
N HIS A 561 -7.89 24.10 3.73
CA HIS A 561 -8.72 24.91 2.85
C HIS A 561 -10.22 24.61 3.03
N ASP A 562 -10.57 23.60 3.83
CA ASP A 562 -11.95 23.21 4.05
C ASP A 562 -12.68 24.26 4.92
N ARG A 563 -13.88 24.63 4.46
CA ARG A 563 -14.71 25.65 5.12
C ARG A 563 -15.09 25.26 6.54
N ASP A 564 -15.54 24.02 6.73
CA ASP A 564 -16.06 23.56 8.02
C ASP A 564 -14.93 23.43 9.04
N MET A 565 -13.74 23.01 8.59
CA MET A 565 -12.52 22.98 9.40
C MET A 565 -12.12 24.37 9.86
N MET A 566 -12.11 25.36 8.94
CA MET A 566 -11.79 26.75 9.30
C MET A 566 -12.78 27.35 10.29
N LEU A 567 -14.08 27.12 10.09
CA LEU A 567 -15.12 27.63 10.99
C LEU A 567 -15.14 26.92 12.35
N ALA A 568 -14.65 25.70 12.41
CA ALA A 568 -14.58 24.90 13.64
C ALA A 568 -13.30 25.12 14.46
N ALA A 569 -12.31 25.84 13.88
CA ALA A 569 -11.05 26.16 14.53
C ALA A 569 -11.22 27.20 15.65
N ASP A 570 -10.29 27.20 16.61
CA ASP A 570 -10.19 28.24 17.64
C ASP A 570 -9.49 29.49 17.12
N TYR A 571 -8.53 29.28 16.21
CA TYR A 571 -7.69 30.35 15.67
C TYR A 571 -7.38 30.10 14.19
N ILE A 572 -7.27 31.17 13.41
CA ILE A 572 -6.94 31.11 11.99
C ILE A 572 -5.77 32.04 11.70
N VAL A 573 -4.84 31.55 10.90
CA VAL A 573 -3.75 32.33 10.29
C VAL A 573 -3.90 32.27 8.77
N ASP A 574 -4.21 33.38 8.13
CA ASP A 574 -4.37 33.47 6.67
C ASP A 574 -3.12 34.09 6.05
N ILE A 575 -2.50 33.35 5.09
CA ILE A 575 -1.26 33.76 4.43
C ILE A 575 -1.54 34.15 2.98
N GLY A 576 -1.15 35.36 2.63
CA GLY A 576 -1.44 35.92 1.31
C GLY A 576 -0.52 37.08 0.99
N PRO A 577 -1.04 38.12 0.28
CA PRO A 577 -2.39 38.20 -0.34
C PRO A 577 -2.54 37.34 -1.61
N LYS A 578 -1.42 36.92 -2.22
CA LYS A 578 -1.37 36.11 -3.47
C LYS A 578 -0.36 34.98 -3.35
N ALA A 579 -0.12 34.26 -4.44
CA ALA A 579 0.82 33.15 -4.52
C ALA A 579 2.26 33.59 -4.88
N GLY A 580 3.25 32.76 -4.51
CA GLY A 580 4.66 32.95 -4.85
C GLY A 580 5.26 34.24 -4.30
N ARG A 581 5.96 35.01 -5.12
CA ARG A 581 6.60 36.27 -4.69
C ARG A 581 5.62 37.35 -4.23
N LYS A 582 4.36 37.29 -4.63
CA LYS A 582 3.28 38.19 -4.19
C LYS A 582 2.52 37.69 -2.98
N GLY A 583 2.91 36.53 -2.43
CA GLY A 583 2.46 35.95 -1.18
C GLY A 583 3.46 36.14 -0.05
N GLY A 584 3.39 35.29 0.95
CA GLY A 584 4.36 35.25 2.05
C GLY A 584 4.17 36.28 3.13
N GLU A 585 2.98 36.88 3.26
CA GLU A 585 2.60 37.82 4.31
C GLU A 585 1.43 37.24 5.12
N VAL A 586 1.38 37.54 6.42
CA VAL A 586 0.17 37.23 7.21
C VAL A 586 -0.84 38.36 6.92
N VAL A 587 -1.94 38.00 6.27
CA VAL A 587 -3.01 38.93 5.93
C VAL A 587 -4.08 38.99 7.00
N PHE A 588 -4.17 37.91 7.83
CA PHE A 588 -5.06 37.88 8.99
C PHE A 588 -4.53 36.85 10.00
N GLN A 589 -4.69 37.14 11.28
CA GLN A 589 -4.59 36.22 12.40
C GLN A 589 -5.60 36.57 13.46
N GLY A 590 -6.35 35.57 13.97
CA GLY A 590 -7.42 35.78 14.94
C GLY A 590 -8.43 34.63 14.96
N THR A 591 -9.55 34.85 15.60
CA THR A 591 -10.65 33.89 15.67
C THR A 591 -11.43 33.84 14.34
N PRO A 592 -12.13 32.71 14.03
CA PRO A 592 -13.00 32.62 12.85
C PRO A 592 -14.06 33.75 12.78
N LYS A 593 -14.60 34.15 13.92
CA LYS A 593 -15.60 35.24 13.99
C LYS A 593 -15.03 36.59 13.59
N GLU A 594 -13.80 36.87 13.91
CA GLU A 594 -13.08 38.08 13.50
C GLU A 594 -12.74 38.03 12.02
N MET A 595 -12.32 36.84 11.51
CA MET A 595 -12.02 36.66 10.11
C MET A 595 -13.18 36.99 9.19
N LEU A 596 -14.40 36.56 9.53
CA LEU A 596 -15.62 36.87 8.75
C LEU A 596 -15.92 38.37 8.56
N LYS A 597 -15.29 39.22 9.36
CA LYS A 597 -15.45 40.68 9.27
C LYS A 597 -14.35 41.35 8.42
N THR A 598 -13.35 40.60 7.97
CA THR A 598 -12.23 41.12 7.17
C THR A 598 -12.50 41.02 5.68
N GLN A 599 -11.71 41.74 4.87
CA GLN A 599 -11.82 41.77 3.42
C GLN A 599 -10.76 40.89 2.73
N THR A 600 -10.23 39.87 3.43
CA THR A 600 -9.31 38.90 2.78
C THR A 600 -10.09 38.05 1.80
N ILE A 601 -9.41 37.50 0.79
CA ILE A 601 -10.04 36.61 -0.22
C ILE A 601 -10.71 35.42 0.48
N THR A 602 -10.04 34.83 1.45
CA THR A 602 -10.56 33.71 2.24
C THR A 602 -11.83 34.12 3.00
N ALA A 603 -11.84 35.27 3.64
CA ALA A 603 -13.00 35.77 4.38
C ALA A 603 -14.21 36.04 3.46
N GLN A 604 -13.99 36.60 2.27
CA GLN A 604 -15.05 36.84 1.29
C GLN A 604 -15.72 35.54 0.79
N TYR A 605 -14.97 34.44 0.71
CA TYR A 605 -15.56 33.11 0.42
C TYR A 605 -16.29 32.53 1.63
N LEU A 606 -15.77 32.72 2.84
CA LEU A 606 -16.40 32.21 4.06
C LEU A 606 -17.70 32.92 4.40
N ASN A 607 -17.77 34.25 4.21
CA ASN A 607 -18.95 35.06 4.50
C ASN A 607 -19.97 35.08 3.36
N GLY A 608 -19.65 34.50 2.18
CA GLY A 608 -20.52 34.41 1.01
C GLY A 608 -20.54 35.64 0.10
N GLU A 609 -19.68 36.66 0.33
CA GLU A 609 -19.51 37.78 -0.61
C GLU A 609 -18.95 37.32 -1.97
N MET A 610 -18.06 36.32 -1.92
CA MET A 610 -17.61 35.58 -3.11
C MET A 610 -18.11 34.14 -3.03
N ALA A 611 -18.60 33.62 -4.14
CA ALA A 611 -19.04 32.24 -4.26
C ALA A 611 -18.78 31.69 -5.65
N ILE A 612 -18.55 30.40 -5.74
CA ILE A 612 -18.54 29.68 -7.01
C ILE A 612 -20.01 29.48 -7.41
N LYS A 613 -20.43 30.22 -8.45
CA LYS A 613 -21.85 30.29 -8.84
C LYS A 613 -22.30 29.00 -9.50
N VAL A 614 -23.47 28.51 -9.16
CA VAL A 614 -24.16 27.42 -9.84
C VAL A 614 -24.55 27.85 -11.27
N PRO A 615 -24.33 27.03 -12.31
CA PRO A 615 -24.76 27.36 -13.66
C PRO A 615 -26.29 27.49 -13.75
N GLU A 616 -26.76 28.51 -14.46
CA GLU A 616 -28.20 28.73 -14.66
C GLU A 616 -28.86 27.61 -15.46
N HIS A 617 -28.11 27.01 -16.38
CA HIS A 617 -28.56 25.89 -17.22
C HIS A 617 -27.54 24.76 -17.21
N ARG A 618 -28.04 23.52 -17.08
CA ARG A 618 -27.20 22.32 -17.21
C ARG A 618 -27.11 21.94 -18.69
N ARG A 619 -25.95 21.43 -19.12
CA ARG A 619 -25.76 20.97 -20.52
C ARG A 619 -26.55 19.71 -20.77
N GLU A 620 -27.23 19.63 -21.90
CA GLU A 620 -27.93 18.41 -22.31
C GLU A 620 -26.97 17.30 -22.81
N GLY A 621 -25.72 17.68 -23.16
CA GLY A 621 -24.74 16.79 -23.76
C GLY A 621 -24.99 16.53 -25.25
N ASN A 622 -24.39 15.49 -25.81
CA ASN A 622 -24.49 15.16 -27.21
C ASN A 622 -25.49 14.01 -27.50
N GLY A 623 -26.27 13.57 -26.52
CA GLY A 623 -27.24 12.48 -26.61
C GLY A 623 -26.60 11.08 -26.70
N LYS A 624 -25.30 10.96 -26.49
CA LYS A 624 -24.56 9.69 -26.49
C LYS A 624 -23.99 9.41 -25.10
N SER A 625 -23.80 8.13 -24.79
CA SER A 625 -23.28 7.68 -23.51
C SER A 625 -22.29 6.53 -23.68
N ILE A 626 -21.47 6.32 -22.65
CA ILE A 626 -20.74 5.08 -22.41
C ILE A 626 -21.47 4.39 -21.26
N ILE A 627 -21.79 3.10 -21.43
CA ILE A 627 -22.51 2.33 -20.41
C ILE A 627 -21.66 1.12 -20.04
N ILE A 628 -21.38 0.96 -18.76
CA ILE A 628 -20.77 -0.24 -18.19
C ILE A 628 -21.87 -1.09 -17.58
N HIS A 629 -21.92 -2.35 -17.94
CA HIS A 629 -22.83 -3.33 -17.37
C HIS A 629 -22.08 -4.29 -16.46
N GLY A 630 -22.65 -4.54 -15.29
CA GLY A 630 -22.21 -5.58 -14.39
C GLY A 630 -20.82 -5.36 -13.78
N ALA A 631 -20.46 -4.17 -13.40
CA ALA A 631 -19.18 -3.92 -12.73
C ALA A 631 -19.14 -4.60 -11.36
N LYS A 632 -18.13 -5.50 -11.14
CA LYS A 632 -18.02 -6.39 -9.96
C LYS A 632 -16.68 -6.28 -9.24
N GLY A 633 -15.84 -5.30 -9.58
CA GLY A 633 -14.50 -5.15 -8.95
C GLY A 633 -14.58 -4.78 -7.49
N ASN A 634 -13.68 -5.32 -6.67
CA ASN A 634 -13.54 -5.04 -5.24
C ASN A 634 -14.91 -5.12 -4.51
N ASN A 635 -15.43 -3.98 -4.04
CA ASN A 635 -16.70 -3.91 -3.33
C ASN A 635 -17.92 -3.63 -4.24
N LEU A 636 -17.75 -3.45 -5.55
CA LEU A 636 -18.86 -3.19 -6.48
C LEU A 636 -19.84 -4.36 -6.55
N LYS A 637 -21.13 -4.06 -6.42
CA LYS A 637 -22.21 -5.05 -6.33
C LYS A 637 -22.96 -5.18 -7.65
N ASN A 638 -22.25 -5.58 -8.71
CA ASN A 638 -22.84 -5.81 -10.04
C ASN A 638 -23.63 -4.60 -10.53
N VAL A 639 -22.95 -3.45 -10.63
CA VAL A 639 -23.60 -2.18 -10.95
C VAL A 639 -23.54 -1.87 -12.43
N ASP A 640 -24.65 -1.33 -12.94
CA ASP A 640 -24.75 -0.74 -14.27
C ASP A 640 -24.66 0.78 -14.15
N VAL A 641 -23.76 1.39 -14.91
CA VAL A 641 -23.50 2.83 -14.81
C VAL A 641 -23.40 3.45 -16.20
N GLU A 642 -24.18 4.52 -16.40
CA GLU A 642 -24.18 5.33 -17.61
C GLU A 642 -23.35 6.61 -17.41
N PHE A 643 -22.49 6.92 -18.38
CA PHE A 643 -21.67 8.13 -18.45
C PHE A 643 -22.09 8.94 -19.69
N PRO A 644 -22.99 9.94 -19.57
CA PRO A 644 -23.45 10.74 -20.70
C PRO A 644 -22.33 11.64 -21.23
N LEU A 645 -22.12 11.64 -22.56
CA LEU A 645 -21.03 12.35 -23.20
C LEU A 645 -21.33 13.83 -23.47
N GLY A 646 -20.28 14.67 -23.57
CA GLY A 646 -20.40 16.11 -23.74
C GLY A 646 -20.87 16.85 -22.50
N LYS A 647 -20.65 16.27 -21.31
CA LYS A 647 -21.02 16.82 -20.00
C LYS A 647 -19.86 16.85 -19.04
N LEU A 648 -20.01 17.66 -18.00
CA LEU A 648 -19.22 17.57 -16.77
C LEU A 648 -19.90 16.57 -15.84
N ILE A 649 -19.27 15.40 -15.70
CA ILE A 649 -19.76 14.30 -14.86
C ILE A 649 -18.96 14.26 -13.58
N VAL A 650 -19.63 14.19 -12.44
CA VAL A 650 -18.97 14.02 -11.14
C VAL A 650 -19.41 12.71 -10.50
N VAL A 651 -18.44 11.85 -10.19
CA VAL A 651 -18.64 10.62 -9.40
C VAL A 651 -18.33 10.93 -7.95
N THR A 652 -19.34 10.85 -7.09
CA THR A 652 -19.24 11.18 -5.67
C THR A 652 -19.75 10.05 -4.77
N GLY A 653 -19.75 10.26 -3.47
CA GLY A 653 -20.17 9.31 -2.45
C GLY A 653 -19.15 9.19 -1.31
N VAL A 654 -19.50 8.50 -0.25
CA VAL A 654 -18.64 8.34 0.94
C VAL A 654 -17.28 7.69 0.62
N SER A 655 -16.30 7.87 1.50
CA SER A 655 -14.99 7.26 1.35
C SER A 655 -15.10 5.74 1.31
N GLY A 656 -14.38 5.08 0.39
CA GLY A 656 -14.44 3.62 0.21
C GLY A 656 -15.72 3.07 -0.46
N SER A 657 -16.62 3.92 -0.99
CA SER A 657 -17.87 3.47 -1.65
C SER A 657 -17.70 2.79 -3.01
N GLY A 658 -16.49 2.75 -3.57
CA GLY A 658 -16.19 2.07 -4.84
C GLY A 658 -15.98 3.00 -6.04
N LYS A 659 -15.94 4.32 -5.87
CA LYS A 659 -15.73 5.32 -6.93
C LYS A 659 -14.47 5.05 -7.77
N SER A 660 -13.32 4.92 -7.12
CA SER A 660 -12.05 4.67 -7.81
C SER A 660 -12.02 3.29 -8.47
N THR A 661 -12.68 2.29 -7.88
CA THR A 661 -12.83 0.97 -8.50
C THR A 661 -13.65 1.05 -9.78
N LEU A 662 -14.76 1.81 -9.79
CA LEU A 662 -15.60 2.00 -10.98
C LEU A 662 -14.84 2.75 -12.08
N VAL A 663 -14.20 3.86 -11.75
CA VAL A 663 -13.59 4.77 -12.73
C VAL A 663 -12.14 4.37 -13.06
N ASN A 664 -11.25 4.31 -12.05
CA ASN A 664 -9.80 4.14 -12.26
C ASN A 664 -9.37 2.69 -12.48
N GLU A 665 -10.14 1.72 -11.96
CA GLU A 665 -9.79 0.30 -12.04
C GLU A 665 -10.68 -0.48 -13.03
N THR A 666 -11.84 0.05 -13.41
CA THR A 666 -12.73 -0.59 -14.40
C THR A 666 -12.78 0.22 -15.69
N LEU A 667 -13.42 1.41 -15.71
CA LEU A 667 -13.62 2.21 -16.94
C LEU A 667 -12.30 2.60 -17.62
N GLN A 668 -11.38 3.21 -16.87
CA GLN A 668 -10.12 3.73 -17.43
C GLN A 668 -9.24 2.62 -18.05
N PRO A 669 -9.04 1.44 -17.43
CA PRO A 669 -8.29 0.35 -18.06
C PRO A 669 -8.98 -0.20 -19.31
N ILE A 670 -10.32 -0.34 -19.36
CA ILE A 670 -11.05 -0.76 -20.54
C ILE A 670 -10.75 0.18 -21.71
N LEU A 671 -10.91 1.48 -21.50
CA LEU A 671 -10.66 2.49 -22.52
C LEU A 671 -9.19 2.54 -22.94
N SER A 672 -8.27 2.41 -21.99
CA SER A 672 -6.84 2.37 -22.26
C SER A 672 -6.40 1.14 -23.05
N GLN A 673 -7.04 -0.01 -22.85
CA GLN A 673 -6.82 -1.20 -23.67
C GLN A 673 -7.31 -0.96 -25.11
N HIS A 674 -8.47 -0.36 -25.26
CA HIS A 674 -9.05 -0.10 -26.58
C HIS A 674 -8.20 0.91 -27.39
N PHE A 675 -7.86 2.06 -26.82
CA PHE A 675 -7.17 3.14 -27.53
C PHE A 675 -5.65 3.00 -27.60
N TYR A 676 -5.02 2.46 -26.53
CA TYR A 676 -3.57 2.47 -26.35
C TYR A 676 -2.95 1.08 -26.22
N ARG A 677 -3.73 0.00 -26.35
CA ARG A 677 -3.28 -1.39 -26.15
C ARG A 677 -2.57 -1.60 -24.81
N SER A 678 -3.08 -0.93 -23.77
CA SER A 678 -2.55 -1.06 -22.41
C SER A 678 -2.65 -2.48 -21.90
N LEU A 679 -1.63 -2.96 -21.20
CA LEU A 679 -1.60 -4.29 -20.58
C LEU A 679 -2.33 -4.34 -19.22
N LYS A 680 -2.75 -3.19 -18.68
CA LYS A 680 -3.47 -3.14 -17.41
C LYS A 680 -4.86 -3.76 -17.59
N LYS A 681 -5.13 -4.85 -16.87
CA LYS A 681 -6.44 -5.53 -16.90
C LYS A 681 -7.48 -4.72 -16.13
N PRO A 682 -8.66 -4.51 -16.66
CA PRO A 682 -9.78 -3.94 -15.90
C PRO A 682 -10.27 -4.91 -14.82
N MET A 683 -10.94 -4.37 -13.80
CA MET A 683 -11.69 -5.18 -12.86
C MET A 683 -12.87 -5.89 -13.56
N PRO A 684 -13.41 -6.98 -12.98
CA PRO A 684 -14.48 -7.76 -13.63
C PRO A 684 -15.71 -6.92 -13.93
N TYR A 685 -16.22 -7.05 -15.16
CA TYR A 685 -17.45 -6.43 -15.67
C TYR A 685 -18.06 -7.37 -16.72
N ASP A 686 -19.34 -7.18 -17.04
CA ASP A 686 -20.03 -8.03 -18.01
C ASP A 686 -19.85 -7.50 -19.45
N SER A 687 -20.17 -6.23 -19.71
CA SER A 687 -20.01 -5.59 -21.03
C SER A 687 -19.86 -4.07 -20.92
N ILE A 688 -19.45 -3.45 -22.01
CA ILE A 688 -19.40 -1.99 -22.17
C ILE A 688 -19.90 -1.59 -23.55
N GLU A 689 -20.65 -0.50 -23.60
CA GLU A 689 -21.21 0.05 -24.84
C GLU A 689 -20.78 1.51 -25.02
N GLY A 690 -20.79 2.00 -26.24
CA GLY A 690 -20.61 3.40 -26.58
C GLY A 690 -19.13 3.87 -26.64
N ILE A 691 -18.15 2.98 -26.65
CA ILE A 691 -16.71 3.36 -26.72
C ILE A 691 -16.41 4.07 -28.05
N GLU A 692 -17.11 3.73 -29.14
CA GLU A 692 -16.98 4.32 -30.47
C GLU A 692 -17.36 5.80 -30.52
N ASN A 693 -18.02 6.30 -29.49
CA ASN A 693 -18.45 7.71 -29.44
C ASN A 693 -17.33 8.67 -28.99
N ILE A 694 -16.23 8.13 -28.51
CA ILE A 694 -15.02 8.90 -28.12
C ILE A 694 -13.83 8.46 -28.98
N ASP A 695 -12.86 9.34 -29.12
CA ASP A 695 -11.64 9.09 -29.90
C ASP A 695 -10.37 8.97 -29.04
N LYS A 696 -10.43 9.43 -27.80
CA LYS A 696 -9.29 9.46 -26.91
C LYS A 696 -9.74 9.49 -25.45
N VAL A 697 -8.97 8.84 -24.58
CA VAL A 697 -9.10 8.99 -23.13
C VAL A 697 -7.82 9.61 -22.55
N VAL A 698 -7.98 10.57 -21.66
CA VAL A 698 -6.87 11.24 -20.96
C VAL A 698 -7.08 11.07 -19.47
N ASN A 699 -6.18 10.34 -18.83
CA ASN A 699 -6.19 10.20 -17.37
C ASN A 699 -5.25 11.21 -16.73
N VAL A 700 -5.78 12.02 -15.84
CA VAL A 700 -5.06 13.08 -15.11
C VAL A 700 -5.12 12.75 -13.62
N ASP A 701 -4.17 11.96 -13.17
CA ASP A 701 -4.02 11.52 -11.77
C ASP A 701 -3.00 12.39 -11.00
N GLN A 702 -2.95 12.22 -9.70
CA GLN A 702 -2.04 12.94 -8.79
C GLN A 702 -0.61 12.39 -8.78
N SER A 703 -0.30 11.38 -9.59
CA SER A 703 1.06 10.82 -9.64
C SER A 703 2.08 11.87 -10.11
N PRO A 704 3.31 11.85 -9.57
CA PRO A 704 4.35 12.81 -9.96
C PRO A 704 4.60 12.81 -11.47
N ILE A 705 4.88 13.96 -12.05
CA ILE A 705 5.23 14.12 -13.49
C ILE A 705 6.59 13.47 -13.84
N GLY A 706 7.31 12.99 -12.86
CA GLY A 706 8.56 12.26 -13.00
C GLY A 706 9.14 11.88 -11.65
N ARG A 707 10.01 10.86 -11.65
CA ARG A 707 10.59 10.30 -10.41
C ARG A 707 11.98 10.84 -10.07
N THR A 708 12.51 11.71 -10.90
CA THR A 708 13.87 12.22 -10.73
C THR A 708 13.88 13.75 -10.60
N PRO A 709 14.86 14.34 -9.92
CA PRO A 709 15.01 15.80 -9.82
C PRO A 709 15.18 16.51 -11.18
N ARG A 710 15.44 15.78 -12.26
CA ARG A 710 15.57 16.30 -13.62
C ARG A 710 14.23 16.53 -14.30
N SER A 711 13.19 15.85 -13.87
CA SER A 711 11.83 16.08 -14.36
C SER A 711 11.30 17.38 -13.77
N ASN A 712 10.72 18.21 -14.62
CA ASN A 712 10.18 19.50 -14.22
C ASN A 712 9.03 19.92 -15.18
N PRO A 713 8.24 20.94 -14.85
CA PRO A 713 7.14 21.41 -15.70
C PRO A 713 7.55 21.71 -17.14
N ALA A 714 8.71 22.35 -17.34
CA ALA A 714 9.18 22.69 -18.68
C ALA A 714 9.51 21.46 -19.55
N THR A 715 10.08 20.40 -18.95
CA THR A 715 10.38 19.15 -19.68
C THR A 715 9.12 18.35 -19.94
N TYR A 716 8.19 18.29 -19.00
CA TYR A 716 6.96 17.52 -19.13
C TYR A 716 6.02 18.09 -20.21
N THR A 717 5.84 19.40 -20.24
CA THR A 717 5.02 20.08 -21.25
C THR A 717 5.68 20.15 -22.62
N GLY A 718 6.96 19.77 -22.71
CA GLY A 718 7.75 19.87 -23.94
C GLY A 718 8.18 21.28 -24.32
N VAL A 719 7.85 22.31 -23.52
CA VAL A 719 8.27 23.70 -23.78
C VAL A 719 9.79 23.86 -23.71
N PHE A 720 10.47 23.03 -22.93
CA PHE A 720 11.92 23.08 -22.82
C PHE A 720 12.62 22.76 -24.14
N SER A 721 12.04 21.93 -25.00
CA SER A 721 12.58 21.66 -26.33
C SER A 721 12.54 22.90 -27.23
N ASP A 722 11.46 23.68 -27.17
CA ASP A 722 11.31 24.94 -27.90
C ASP A 722 12.26 25.99 -27.35
N ILE A 723 12.43 26.11 -26.03
CA ILE A 723 13.39 26.98 -25.39
C ILE A 723 14.81 26.65 -25.83
N ARG A 724 15.21 25.38 -25.86
CA ARG A 724 16.54 24.97 -26.35
C ARG A 724 16.75 25.35 -27.82
N SER A 725 15.75 25.17 -28.66
CA SER A 725 15.79 25.53 -30.08
C SER A 725 15.98 27.06 -30.26
N LEU A 726 15.29 27.86 -29.41
CA LEU A 726 15.49 29.30 -29.38
C LEU A 726 16.95 29.66 -29.02
N PHE A 727 17.53 29.07 -28.00
CA PHE A 727 18.90 29.34 -27.58
C PHE A 727 19.94 28.90 -28.63
N VAL A 728 19.72 27.81 -29.34
CA VAL A 728 20.58 27.40 -30.48
C VAL A 728 20.52 28.41 -31.62
N GLY A 729 19.37 29.05 -31.82
CA GLY A 729 19.18 30.09 -32.85
C GLY A 729 19.95 31.37 -32.59
N LEU A 730 20.44 31.63 -31.37
CA LEU A 730 21.13 32.87 -30.99
C LEU A 730 22.48 32.99 -31.68
N PRO A 731 22.91 34.23 -32.06
CA PRO A 731 24.19 34.47 -32.74
C PRO A 731 25.38 33.86 -32.00
N GLU A 732 25.44 34.04 -30.70
CA GLU A 732 26.53 33.54 -29.86
C GLU A 732 26.62 31.99 -29.83
N ALA A 733 25.51 31.31 -29.80
CA ALA A 733 25.44 29.86 -29.87
C ALA A 733 25.85 29.34 -31.25
N LYS A 734 25.47 30.04 -32.32
CA LYS A 734 25.85 29.71 -33.70
C LYS A 734 27.35 29.91 -33.94
N ILE A 735 27.95 31.00 -33.44
CA ILE A 735 29.39 31.26 -33.55
C ILE A 735 30.18 30.15 -32.85
N ARG A 736 29.72 29.66 -31.71
CA ARG A 736 30.36 28.60 -30.96
C ARG A 736 30.01 27.19 -31.46
N GLY A 737 29.16 27.03 -32.47
CA GLY A 737 28.75 25.75 -33.04
C GLY A 737 27.90 24.91 -32.06
N TYR A 738 27.17 25.51 -31.14
CA TYR A 738 26.41 24.83 -30.13
C TYR A 738 25.15 24.17 -30.73
N LYS A 739 24.97 22.86 -30.45
CA LYS A 739 23.81 22.06 -30.84
C LYS A 739 22.76 21.99 -29.71
N PRO A 740 21.53 21.55 -29.97
CA PRO A 740 20.47 21.47 -28.94
C PRO A 740 20.86 20.65 -27.69
N GLY A 741 21.75 19.66 -27.84
CA GLY A 741 22.29 18.88 -26.72
C GLY A 741 23.11 19.72 -25.73
N ARG A 742 23.75 20.80 -26.15
CA ARG A 742 24.51 21.70 -25.29
C ARG A 742 23.62 22.37 -24.22
N PHE A 743 22.41 22.70 -24.58
CA PHE A 743 21.41 23.32 -23.71
C PHE A 743 20.55 22.29 -22.96
N SER A 744 20.93 21.00 -22.95
CA SER A 744 20.26 19.94 -22.18
C SER A 744 21.06 19.61 -20.93
N PHE A 745 20.42 19.67 -19.77
CA PHE A 745 21.01 19.21 -18.52
C PHE A 745 21.04 17.68 -18.37
N ASN A 746 20.46 16.93 -19.32
CA ASN A 746 20.48 15.47 -19.33
C ASN A 746 21.67 14.89 -20.14
N VAL A 747 22.25 15.66 -21.01
CA VAL A 747 23.30 15.21 -21.96
C VAL A 747 24.66 15.79 -21.57
N LYS A 748 25.72 15.00 -21.70
CA LYS A 748 27.10 15.46 -21.49
C LYS A 748 27.46 16.59 -22.46
N GLY A 749 28.32 17.50 -22.01
CA GLY A 749 28.85 18.59 -22.79
C GLY A 749 28.37 19.98 -22.35
N GLY A 750 27.12 20.17 -21.98
CA GLY A 750 26.58 21.45 -21.48
C GLY A 750 26.17 21.46 -20.03
N ARG A 751 25.94 20.28 -19.47
CA ARG A 751 25.56 20.12 -18.06
C ARG A 751 26.75 20.25 -17.11
N CYS A 752 26.49 20.57 -15.87
CA CYS A 752 27.47 20.45 -14.79
C CYS A 752 27.78 18.95 -14.55
N GLU A 753 29.02 18.53 -14.73
CA GLU A 753 29.38 17.13 -14.54
C GLU A 753 29.47 16.73 -13.07
N ALA A 754 29.75 17.67 -12.15
CA ALA A 754 29.81 17.39 -10.71
C ALA A 754 28.48 16.90 -10.11
N CYS A 755 27.34 17.43 -10.59
CA CYS A 755 26.01 16.97 -10.18
C CYS A 755 25.28 16.21 -11.31
N GLY A 756 25.93 15.95 -12.44
CA GLY A 756 25.33 15.28 -13.60
C GLY A 756 24.09 16.02 -14.16
N GLY A 757 23.96 17.34 -13.94
CA GLY A 757 22.81 18.15 -14.36
C GLY A 757 21.63 18.16 -13.38
N ASN A 758 21.74 17.55 -12.19
CA ASN A 758 20.68 17.57 -11.18
C ASN A 758 20.52 18.95 -10.51
N GLY A 759 21.63 19.71 -10.40
CA GLY A 759 21.69 20.95 -9.64
C GLY A 759 21.96 20.74 -8.14
N TYR A 760 21.69 19.54 -7.64
CA TYR A 760 21.82 19.14 -6.25
C TYR A 760 22.60 17.84 -6.13
N LYS A 761 23.22 17.60 -4.98
CA LYS A 761 23.76 16.33 -4.57
C LYS A 761 22.85 15.73 -3.49
N THR A 762 22.48 14.50 -3.62
CA THR A 762 21.71 13.78 -2.59
C THR A 762 22.69 13.18 -1.59
N ILE A 763 22.50 13.47 -0.33
CA ILE A 763 23.19 12.84 0.79
C ILE A 763 22.23 11.81 1.36
N GLU A 764 22.53 10.53 1.14
CA GLU A 764 21.74 9.43 1.68
C GLU A 764 21.93 9.34 3.19
N MET A 765 20.84 9.31 3.94
CA MET A 765 20.84 9.20 5.40
C MET A 765 20.19 7.87 5.81
N ASN A 766 20.89 7.06 6.61
CA ASN A 766 20.48 5.68 6.92
C ASN A 766 19.13 5.54 7.62
N PHE A 767 18.65 6.54 8.36
CA PHE A 767 17.40 6.48 9.14
C PHE A 767 16.53 7.73 9.00
N LEU A 768 16.97 8.73 8.24
CA LEU A 768 16.24 9.96 7.96
C LEU A 768 16.01 10.10 6.45
N PRO A 769 15.08 10.95 6.02
CA PRO A 769 14.93 11.28 4.61
C PRO A 769 16.23 11.83 4.01
N ASP A 770 16.52 11.46 2.76
CA ASP A 770 17.69 11.95 2.05
C ASP A 770 17.70 13.49 1.97
N VAL A 771 18.85 14.10 2.21
CA VAL A 771 19.01 15.55 2.14
C VAL A 771 19.59 15.95 0.79
N MET A 772 18.94 16.90 0.14
CA MET A 772 19.41 17.47 -1.12
C MET A 772 20.16 18.78 -0.87
N VAL A 773 21.47 18.80 -1.15
CA VAL A 773 22.33 19.98 -0.98
C VAL A 773 22.64 20.58 -2.35
N PRO A 774 22.57 21.92 -2.53
CA PRO A 774 22.95 22.57 -3.78
C PRO A 774 24.38 22.16 -4.21
N CYS A 775 24.57 21.93 -5.49
CA CYS A 775 25.90 21.58 -6.02
C CYS A 775 26.87 22.75 -5.87
N GLU A 776 27.98 22.52 -5.20
CA GLU A 776 29.03 23.54 -4.95
C GLU A 776 29.65 24.13 -6.22
N VAL A 777 29.64 23.36 -7.34
CA VAL A 777 30.24 23.79 -8.61
C VAL A 777 29.30 24.66 -9.43
N CYS A 778 28.03 24.29 -9.55
CA CYS A 778 27.06 25.03 -10.36
C CYS A 778 26.08 25.87 -9.55
N HIS A 779 26.12 25.78 -8.21
CA HIS A 779 25.21 26.48 -7.31
C HIS A 779 23.74 26.38 -7.69
N GLY A 780 23.30 25.14 -7.99
CA GLY A 780 21.93 24.85 -8.42
C GLY A 780 21.61 25.09 -9.90
N LYS A 781 22.50 25.72 -10.67
CA LYS A 781 22.24 26.13 -12.06
C LYS A 781 22.22 25.00 -13.09
N ARG A 782 22.63 23.78 -12.75
CA ARG A 782 22.59 22.55 -13.59
C ARG A 782 23.54 22.53 -14.79
N TYR A 783 24.09 23.65 -15.23
CA TYR A 783 24.95 23.79 -16.43
C TYR A 783 26.36 24.21 -16.07
N ASN A 784 27.28 23.99 -17.03
CA ASN A 784 28.62 24.52 -16.94
C ASN A 784 28.66 26.01 -17.29
N ARG A 785 29.74 26.69 -16.92
CA ARG A 785 29.91 28.16 -17.08
C ARG A 785 29.73 28.60 -18.53
N GLU A 786 30.32 27.87 -19.47
CA GLU A 786 30.34 28.27 -20.91
C GLU A 786 28.93 28.23 -21.53
N THR A 787 28.07 27.27 -21.11
CA THR A 787 26.68 27.19 -21.56
C THR A 787 25.86 28.39 -21.01
N LEU A 788 26.19 28.85 -19.79
CA LEU A 788 25.48 29.94 -19.13
C LEU A 788 25.85 31.34 -19.70
N GLU A 789 26.94 31.44 -20.48
CA GLU A 789 27.31 32.68 -21.15
C GLU A 789 26.36 33.05 -22.29
N VAL A 790 25.71 32.04 -22.94
CA VAL A 790 24.73 32.29 -23.99
C VAL A 790 23.44 32.86 -23.37
N ARG A 791 23.01 34.04 -23.77
CA ARG A 791 21.90 34.76 -23.17
C ARG A 791 20.87 35.23 -24.20
N TYR A 792 19.59 35.04 -23.87
CA TYR A 792 18.46 35.64 -24.57
C TYR A 792 17.82 36.73 -23.69
N LYS A 793 17.67 37.92 -24.22
CA LYS A 793 17.23 39.11 -23.45
C LYS A 793 17.95 39.25 -22.09
N GLY A 794 19.27 38.98 -22.07
CA GLY A 794 20.13 39.07 -20.88
C GLY A 794 20.02 37.91 -19.89
N LYS A 795 19.22 36.88 -20.14
CA LYS A 795 19.02 35.74 -19.28
C LYS A 795 19.62 34.46 -19.86
N SER A 796 20.37 33.71 -19.06
CA SER A 796 20.88 32.37 -19.41
C SER A 796 19.75 31.33 -19.37
N ILE A 797 19.99 30.14 -19.91
CA ILE A 797 19.03 29.05 -19.88
C ILE A 797 18.69 28.60 -18.43
N ALA A 798 19.64 28.72 -17.49
CA ALA A 798 19.38 28.46 -16.09
C ALA A 798 18.48 29.53 -15.47
N ASP A 799 18.69 30.78 -15.78
CA ASP A 799 17.83 31.87 -15.31
C ASP A 799 16.40 31.72 -15.85
N VAL A 800 16.24 31.23 -17.08
CA VAL A 800 14.92 30.91 -17.67
C VAL A 800 14.22 29.76 -16.91
N LEU A 801 14.96 28.73 -16.53
CA LEU A 801 14.40 27.61 -15.72
C LEU A 801 14.02 28.09 -14.30
N ASP A 802 14.69 29.13 -13.77
CA ASP A 802 14.38 29.68 -12.44
C ASP A 802 13.24 30.72 -12.49
N MET A 803 12.77 31.13 -13.66
CA MET A 803 11.61 31.99 -13.79
C MET A 803 10.33 31.27 -13.33
N THR A 804 9.47 32.01 -12.62
CA THR A 804 8.09 31.58 -12.44
C THR A 804 7.35 31.60 -13.77
N ILE A 805 6.28 30.80 -13.87
CA ILE A 805 5.45 30.76 -15.10
C ILE A 805 4.93 32.14 -15.47
N ASN A 806 4.51 32.97 -14.48
CA ASN A 806 4.06 34.33 -14.74
C ASN A 806 5.18 35.19 -15.37
N GLN A 807 6.40 35.12 -14.84
CA GLN A 807 7.56 35.84 -15.43
C GLN A 807 7.91 35.32 -16.83
N ALA A 808 7.80 34.02 -17.05
CA ALA A 808 8.08 33.41 -18.33
C ALA A 808 7.05 33.81 -19.40
N VAL A 809 5.78 34.02 -19.04
CA VAL A 809 4.74 34.52 -19.95
C VAL A 809 5.14 35.92 -20.47
N GLU A 810 5.55 36.80 -19.59
CA GLU A 810 6.01 38.16 -19.97
C GLU A 810 7.30 38.10 -20.80
N PHE A 811 8.24 37.25 -20.38
CA PHE A 811 9.56 37.14 -21.03
C PHE A 811 9.49 36.61 -22.47
N PHE A 812 8.60 35.61 -22.71
CA PHE A 812 8.43 34.97 -24.02
C PHE A 812 7.24 35.53 -24.82
N GLU A 813 6.75 36.69 -24.50
CA GLU A 813 5.59 37.30 -25.21
C GLU A 813 5.75 37.32 -26.74
N SER A 814 6.97 37.52 -27.24
CA SER A 814 7.29 37.56 -28.67
C SER A 814 7.52 36.16 -29.29
N VAL A 815 7.39 35.06 -28.59
CA VAL A 815 7.66 33.72 -29.07
C VAL A 815 6.42 32.82 -28.94
N PRO A 816 5.51 32.84 -29.95
CA PRO A 816 4.20 32.22 -29.84
C PRO A 816 4.21 30.73 -29.45
N GLN A 817 5.14 29.94 -29.98
CA GLN A 817 5.24 28.49 -29.71
C GLN A 817 5.54 28.19 -28.24
N ILE A 818 6.42 28.97 -27.62
CA ILE A 818 6.75 28.88 -26.21
C ILE A 818 5.59 29.42 -25.38
N LEU A 819 5.09 30.61 -25.76
CA LEU A 819 4.05 31.33 -25.04
C LEU A 819 2.76 30.51 -24.90
N GLN A 820 2.33 29.79 -25.94
CA GLN A 820 1.12 28.96 -25.90
C GLN A 820 1.19 27.90 -24.81
N LYS A 821 2.31 27.18 -24.68
CA LYS A 821 2.50 26.13 -23.69
C LYS A 821 2.60 26.70 -22.26
N ILE A 822 3.27 27.86 -22.10
CA ILE A 822 3.40 28.47 -20.78
C ILE A 822 2.07 29.11 -20.33
N LYS A 823 1.30 29.70 -21.26
CA LYS A 823 -0.06 30.19 -20.95
C LYS A 823 -1.00 29.08 -20.51
N ALA A 824 -0.88 27.87 -21.06
CA ALA A 824 -1.65 26.73 -20.58
C ALA A 824 -1.34 26.39 -19.12
N LEU A 825 -0.07 26.45 -18.70
CA LEU A 825 0.32 26.29 -17.30
C LEU A 825 -0.22 27.43 -16.40
N GLN A 826 -0.21 28.66 -16.91
CA GLN A 826 -0.76 29.81 -16.18
C GLN A 826 -2.28 29.69 -16.01
N SER A 827 -3.00 29.24 -17.05
CA SER A 827 -4.47 29.15 -17.04
C SER A 827 -5.02 28.15 -16.01
N VAL A 828 -4.23 27.14 -15.64
CA VAL A 828 -4.60 26.18 -14.57
C VAL A 828 -4.17 26.63 -13.17
N GLY A 829 -3.82 27.92 -13.00
CA GLY A 829 -3.45 28.47 -11.70
C GLY A 829 -2.01 28.18 -11.24
N LEU A 830 -1.11 27.72 -12.13
CA LEU A 830 0.28 27.39 -11.79
C LEU A 830 1.26 28.55 -12.04
N GLY A 831 0.77 29.78 -12.11
CA GLY A 831 1.61 30.95 -12.40
C GLY A 831 2.78 31.18 -11.45
N TYR A 832 2.70 30.68 -10.24
CA TYR A 832 3.68 30.85 -9.17
C TYR A 832 4.85 29.86 -9.19
N ILE A 833 4.68 28.66 -9.78
CA ILE A 833 5.74 27.65 -9.83
C ILE A 833 6.83 28.05 -10.82
N LYS A 834 8.07 27.54 -10.64
CA LYS A 834 9.18 27.77 -11.55
C LYS A 834 9.14 26.77 -12.71
N LEU A 835 9.52 27.18 -13.90
CA LEU A 835 9.63 26.31 -15.08
C LEU A 835 10.53 25.10 -14.83
N GLY A 836 11.64 25.27 -14.14
CA GLY A 836 12.61 24.24 -13.80
C GLY A 836 12.41 23.60 -12.42
N GLN A 837 11.29 23.83 -11.74
CA GLN A 837 11.01 23.25 -10.42
C GLN A 837 11.02 21.71 -10.51
N SER A 838 11.74 21.07 -9.61
CA SER A 838 11.82 19.60 -9.59
C SER A 838 10.46 18.96 -9.38
N SER A 839 10.17 17.86 -10.11
CA SER A 839 8.94 17.10 -9.90
C SER A 839 8.78 16.52 -8.49
N THR A 840 9.90 16.33 -7.79
CA THR A 840 9.90 15.80 -6.41
C THR A 840 9.46 16.84 -5.37
N THR A 841 9.46 18.13 -5.73
CA THR A 841 9.02 19.24 -4.87
C THR A 841 7.62 19.75 -5.21
N LEU A 842 6.99 19.21 -6.25
CA LEU A 842 5.61 19.52 -6.60
C LEU A 842 4.64 18.69 -5.73
N SER A 843 3.56 19.32 -5.31
CA SER A 843 2.44 18.61 -4.69
C SER A 843 1.71 17.72 -5.71
N GLY A 844 0.89 16.78 -5.22
CA GLY A 844 0.06 15.93 -6.08
C GLY A 844 -0.85 16.76 -7.00
N GLY A 845 -1.53 17.76 -6.45
CA GLY A 845 -2.39 18.66 -7.20
C GLY A 845 -1.65 19.53 -8.21
N GLU A 846 -0.45 20.03 -7.89
CA GLU A 846 0.39 20.76 -8.85
C GLU A 846 0.82 19.85 -10.02
N SER A 847 1.25 18.62 -9.72
CA SER A 847 1.60 17.61 -10.74
C SER A 847 0.42 17.31 -11.67
N GLN A 848 -0.77 17.15 -11.11
CA GLN A 848 -2.01 16.93 -11.84
C GLN A 848 -2.34 18.11 -12.77
N ARG A 849 -2.24 19.36 -12.27
CA ARG A 849 -2.47 20.56 -13.06
C ARG A 849 -1.44 20.74 -14.18
N VAL A 850 -0.17 20.34 -13.98
CA VAL A 850 0.84 20.31 -15.06
C VAL A 850 0.44 19.33 -16.16
N LYS A 851 -0.08 18.15 -15.80
CA LYS A 851 -0.60 17.16 -16.77
C LYS A 851 -1.78 17.73 -17.55
N LEU A 852 -2.74 18.33 -16.86
CA LEU A 852 -3.89 18.98 -17.48
C LEU A 852 -3.46 20.10 -18.45
N ALA A 853 -2.55 20.99 -18.04
CA ALA A 853 -2.02 22.05 -18.90
C ALA A 853 -1.35 21.51 -20.16
N THR A 854 -0.66 20.38 -20.06
CA THR A 854 -0.04 19.72 -21.20
C THR A 854 -1.08 19.27 -22.22
N GLU A 855 -2.20 18.70 -21.77
CA GLU A 855 -3.28 18.28 -22.68
C GLU A 855 -4.02 19.50 -23.26
N LEU A 856 -4.24 20.55 -22.47
CA LEU A 856 -4.84 21.81 -22.94
C LEU A 856 -4.02 22.51 -24.06
N SER A 857 -2.71 22.31 -24.06
CA SER A 857 -1.82 22.88 -25.09
C SER A 857 -1.89 22.16 -26.44
N LYS A 858 -2.50 20.96 -26.49
CA LYS A 858 -2.66 20.14 -27.70
C LYS A 858 -3.93 20.52 -28.44
N ARG A 859 -4.00 20.15 -29.74
CA ARG A 859 -5.23 20.26 -30.53
C ARG A 859 -6.31 19.36 -29.96
N ASP A 860 -7.49 19.90 -29.84
CA ASP A 860 -8.67 19.24 -29.30
C ASP A 860 -9.58 18.75 -30.45
N THR A 861 -10.16 17.56 -30.28
CA THR A 861 -11.07 16.94 -31.26
C THR A 861 -12.54 17.12 -30.90
N GLY A 862 -12.84 17.54 -29.67
CA GLY A 862 -14.21 17.63 -29.15
C GLY A 862 -14.87 16.29 -28.81
N LYS A 863 -14.11 15.19 -28.84
CA LYS A 863 -14.60 13.83 -28.51
C LYS A 863 -13.71 13.11 -27.51
N THR A 864 -12.92 13.86 -26.75
CA THR A 864 -12.00 13.34 -25.75
C THR A 864 -12.71 13.17 -24.40
N LEU A 865 -12.50 12.02 -23.75
CA LEU A 865 -12.89 11.81 -22.35
C LEU A 865 -11.69 12.11 -21.43
N TYR A 866 -11.84 13.14 -20.61
CA TYR A 866 -10.89 13.46 -19.55
C TYR A 866 -11.36 12.84 -18.24
N ILE A 867 -10.49 12.07 -17.58
CA ILE A 867 -10.75 11.48 -16.26
C ILE A 867 -9.82 12.15 -15.26
N LEU A 868 -10.38 12.80 -14.25
CA LEU A 868 -9.64 13.48 -13.18
C LEU A 868 -10.00 12.85 -11.82
N ASP A 869 -8.98 12.60 -11.01
CA ASP A 869 -9.13 12.03 -9.67
C ASP A 869 -8.80 13.11 -8.63
N GLU A 870 -9.82 13.55 -7.89
CA GLU A 870 -9.75 14.59 -6.84
C GLU A 870 -8.90 15.82 -7.23
N PRO A 871 -9.25 16.53 -8.32
CA PRO A 871 -8.42 17.62 -8.85
C PRO A 871 -8.37 18.87 -7.96
N THR A 872 -9.23 18.98 -6.95
CA THR A 872 -9.28 20.13 -6.03
C THR A 872 -8.43 19.96 -4.79
N THR A 873 -7.71 18.84 -4.69
CA THR A 873 -6.82 18.55 -3.56
C THR A 873 -5.80 19.70 -3.36
N GLY A 874 -5.74 20.24 -2.15
CA GLY A 874 -4.81 21.31 -1.78
C GLY A 874 -5.10 22.67 -2.40
N LEU A 875 -6.32 22.90 -2.89
CA LEU A 875 -6.72 24.13 -3.53
C LEU A 875 -7.58 25.02 -2.63
N HIS A 876 -7.24 26.29 -2.59
CA HIS A 876 -8.11 27.31 -2.04
C HIS A 876 -9.33 27.54 -2.96
N PHE A 877 -10.45 28.05 -2.44
CA PHE A 877 -11.68 28.34 -3.19
C PHE A 877 -11.44 29.07 -4.52
N GLU A 878 -10.59 30.10 -4.52
CA GLU A 878 -10.25 30.84 -5.74
C GLU A 878 -9.51 29.98 -6.76
N ASP A 879 -8.61 29.11 -6.32
CA ASP A 879 -7.91 28.17 -7.21
C ASP A 879 -8.88 27.13 -7.79
N ILE A 880 -9.87 26.68 -7.00
CA ILE A 880 -10.96 25.80 -7.46
C ILE A 880 -11.77 26.49 -8.55
N ARG A 881 -12.16 27.75 -8.33
CA ARG A 881 -12.88 28.53 -9.33
C ARG A 881 -12.14 28.60 -10.65
N ILE A 882 -10.84 28.93 -10.61
CA ILE A 882 -9.99 28.99 -11.81
C ILE A 882 -9.91 27.65 -12.51
N LEU A 883 -9.71 26.57 -11.77
CA LEU A 883 -9.65 25.21 -12.32
C LEU A 883 -10.97 24.82 -12.99
N MET A 884 -12.09 25.08 -12.32
CA MET A 884 -13.42 24.74 -12.85
C MET A 884 -13.77 25.56 -14.11
N ASP A 885 -13.38 26.83 -14.19
CA ASP A 885 -13.52 27.65 -15.40
C ASP A 885 -12.78 27.00 -16.61
N VAL A 886 -11.63 26.39 -16.37
CA VAL A 886 -10.87 25.69 -17.42
C VAL A 886 -11.56 24.41 -17.84
N LEU A 887 -12.06 23.61 -16.87
CA LEU A 887 -12.74 22.36 -17.15
C LEU A 887 -14.08 22.58 -17.86
N GLN A 888 -14.82 23.62 -17.48
CA GLN A 888 -16.05 24.05 -18.17
C GLN A 888 -15.78 24.38 -19.63
N LYS A 889 -14.72 25.14 -19.95
CA LYS A 889 -14.31 25.45 -21.32
C LYS A 889 -13.93 24.20 -22.13
N LEU A 890 -13.40 23.16 -21.51
CA LEU A 890 -13.17 21.87 -22.19
C LEU A 890 -14.48 21.20 -22.58
N VAL A 891 -15.45 21.20 -21.67
CA VAL A 891 -16.78 20.63 -21.96
C VAL A 891 -17.50 21.43 -23.04
N ASP A 892 -17.40 22.78 -23.01
CA ASP A 892 -18.00 23.66 -24.03
C ASP A 892 -17.47 23.40 -25.45
N ARG A 893 -16.27 22.82 -25.57
CA ARG A 893 -15.70 22.38 -26.84
C ARG A 893 -16.19 21.02 -27.32
N GLY A 894 -17.13 20.40 -26.59
CA GLY A 894 -17.73 19.09 -26.93
C GLY A 894 -17.10 17.91 -26.22
N ASN A 895 -16.04 18.08 -25.42
CA ASN A 895 -15.39 17.00 -24.68
C ASN A 895 -16.24 16.55 -23.51
N THR A 896 -15.93 15.38 -22.97
CA THR A 896 -16.50 14.88 -21.72
C THR A 896 -15.45 14.99 -20.61
N VAL A 897 -15.84 15.51 -19.48
CA VAL A 897 -14.97 15.59 -18.30
C VAL A 897 -15.62 14.79 -17.17
N LEU A 898 -14.94 13.74 -16.75
CA LEU A 898 -15.35 12.86 -15.64
C LEU A 898 -14.43 13.13 -14.44
N ILE A 899 -15.00 13.52 -13.31
CA ILE A 899 -14.27 13.87 -12.10
C ILE A 899 -14.73 12.97 -10.96
N ILE A 900 -13.79 12.38 -10.23
CA ILE A 900 -14.05 11.80 -8.90
C ILE A 900 -13.85 12.90 -7.89
N GLU A 901 -14.88 13.28 -7.12
CA GLU A 901 -14.79 14.40 -6.20
C GLU A 901 -15.71 14.30 -4.98
N HIS A 902 -15.28 14.96 -3.91
CA HIS A 902 -16.02 15.13 -2.67
C HIS A 902 -16.35 16.60 -2.36
N ASN A 903 -15.67 17.53 -3.01
CA ASN A 903 -15.86 18.95 -2.80
C ASN A 903 -17.21 19.41 -3.35
N LEU A 904 -18.06 19.97 -2.48
CA LEU A 904 -19.41 20.42 -2.85
C LEU A 904 -19.40 21.55 -3.85
N ASP A 905 -18.38 22.42 -3.86
CA ASP A 905 -18.23 23.49 -4.84
C ASP A 905 -18.02 22.95 -6.27
N VAL A 906 -17.43 21.77 -6.42
CA VAL A 906 -17.32 21.08 -7.71
C VAL A 906 -18.60 20.33 -8.03
N ILE A 907 -19.14 19.60 -7.05
CA ILE A 907 -20.35 18.77 -7.25
C ILE A 907 -21.53 19.62 -7.72
N LYS A 908 -21.72 20.81 -7.14
CA LYS A 908 -22.80 21.74 -7.56
C LYS A 908 -22.64 22.27 -8.99
N LEU A 909 -21.42 22.22 -9.57
CA LEU A 909 -21.13 22.66 -10.94
C LEU A 909 -21.37 21.57 -11.99
N ALA A 910 -21.56 20.32 -11.59
CA ALA A 910 -21.72 19.20 -12.49
C ALA A 910 -22.96 19.32 -13.38
N ASP A 911 -22.89 18.83 -14.60
CA ASP A 911 -24.07 18.60 -15.45
C ASP A 911 -24.75 17.27 -15.11
N TYR A 912 -23.98 16.31 -14.58
CA TYR A 912 -24.47 15.00 -14.19
C TYR A 912 -23.66 14.45 -13.01
N ILE A 913 -24.33 13.89 -12.04
CA ILE A 913 -23.74 13.29 -10.84
C ILE A 913 -24.03 11.80 -10.80
N ILE A 914 -23.04 11.03 -10.38
CA ILE A 914 -23.16 9.61 -10.08
C ILE A 914 -22.77 9.42 -8.61
N ASP A 915 -23.75 9.11 -7.75
CA ASP A 915 -23.53 8.96 -6.30
C ASP A 915 -23.43 7.49 -5.91
N MET A 916 -22.29 7.11 -5.36
CA MET A 916 -21.95 5.75 -4.94
C MET A 916 -22.03 5.59 -3.44
N GLY A 917 -22.56 4.45 -2.98
CA GLY A 917 -22.70 4.18 -1.54
C GLY A 917 -23.38 2.86 -1.23
N PRO A 918 -24.20 2.80 -0.14
CA PRO A 918 -24.45 3.86 0.84
C PRO A 918 -23.29 4.09 1.83
N GLU A 919 -22.49 3.07 2.11
CA GLU A 919 -21.35 3.10 3.03
C GLU A 919 -20.03 2.81 2.30
N GLY A 920 -18.91 2.78 3.03
CA GLY A 920 -17.63 2.30 2.54
C GLY A 920 -17.52 0.78 2.62
N GLY A 921 -16.47 0.20 1.99
CA GLY A 921 -16.13 -1.22 2.05
C GLY A 921 -17.26 -2.15 1.59
N ARG A 922 -17.52 -3.20 2.34
CA ARG A 922 -18.56 -4.20 2.01
C ARG A 922 -19.97 -3.63 2.04
N GLY A 923 -20.21 -2.59 2.85
CA GLY A 923 -21.49 -1.88 2.92
C GLY A 923 -21.74 -0.97 1.72
N GLY A 924 -20.73 -0.69 0.89
CA GLY A 924 -20.79 0.16 -0.28
C GLY A 924 -21.01 -0.57 -1.60
N GLY A 925 -20.49 0.01 -2.68
CA GLY A 925 -20.42 -0.60 -3.99
C GLY A 925 -21.72 -0.60 -4.77
N GLN A 926 -22.68 0.26 -4.44
CA GLN A 926 -23.96 0.41 -5.12
C GLN A 926 -24.09 1.80 -5.75
N LEU A 927 -24.77 1.89 -6.87
CA LEU A 927 -25.23 3.14 -7.42
C LEU A 927 -26.49 3.57 -6.66
N LEU A 928 -26.42 4.68 -5.95
CA LEU A 928 -27.57 5.18 -5.16
C LEU A 928 -28.50 6.04 -5.98
N CYS A 929 -27.94 6.99 -6.69
CA CYS A 929 -28.67 7.83 -7.64
C CYS A 929 -27.73 8.40 -8.69
N ALA A 930 -28.27 8.77 -9.83
CA ALA A 930 -27.59 9.45 -10.91
C ALA A 930 -28.57 10.44 -11.57
N GLY A 931 -28.07 11.62 -11.95
CA GLY A 931 -28.89 12.67 -12.54
C GLY A 931 -28.25 14.03 -12.40
N THR A 932 -29.01 15.07 -12.65
CA THR A 932 -28.58 16.46 -12.41
C THR A 932 -28.39 16.73 -10.91
N PRO A 933 -27.60 17.72 -10.53
CA PRO A 933 -27.43 18.09 -9.11
C PRO A 933 -28.75 18.34 -8.40
N GLU A 934 -29.73 18.93 -9.05
CA GLU A 934 -31.05 19.22 -8.54
C GLU A 934 -31.84 17.92 -8.25
N GLU A 935 -31.81 16.96 -9.19
CA GLU A 935 -32.45 15.65 -9.03
C GLU A 935 -31.80 14.85 -7.90
N VAL A 936 -30.47 14.86 -7.84
CA VAL A 936 -29.70 14.16 -6.77
C VAL A 936 -30.00 14.77 -5.41
N ALA A 937 -30.11 16.11 -5.30
CA ALA A 937 -30.43 16.80 -4.03
C ALA A 937 -31.82 16.43 -3.46
N GLU A 938 -32.74 15.97 -4.30
CA GLU A 938 -34.07 15.50 -3.87
C GLU A 938 -34.08 14.00 -3.50
N SER A 939 -33.03 13.27 -3.81
CA SER A 939 -32.92 11.86 -3.46
C SER A 939 -32.91 11.65 -1.94
N LYS A 940 -33.57 10.58 -1.51
CA LYS A 940 -33.55 10.15 -0.09
C LYS A 940 -32.50 9.10 0.20
N LYS A 941 -31.70 8.70 -0.81
CA LYS A 941 -30.69 7.66 -0.68
C LYS A 941 -29.31 8.29 -0.53
N GLY A 942 -28.53 7.80 0.42
CA GLY A 942 -27.17 8.26 0.65
C GLY A 942 -27.04 9.53 1.48
N TYR A 943 -25.84 10.05 1.60
CA TYR A 943 -25.51 11.22 2.41
C TYR A 943 -25.31 12.48 1.57
N THR A 944 -24.84 12.36 0.35
CA THR A 944 -24.57 13.46 -0.59
C THR A 944 -25.77 14.37 -0.81
N PRO A 945 -27.02 13.88 -0.99
CA PRO A 945 -28.18 14.71 -1.22
C PRO A 945 -28.42 15.77 -0.13
N ARG A 946 -28.22 15.40 1.14
CA ARG A 946 -28.41 16.32 2.28
C ARG A 946 -27.50 17.55 2.17
N PHE A 947 -26.20 17.31 1.98
CA PHE A 947 -25.22 18.39 1.91
C PHE A 947 -25.35 19.20 0.61
N LEU A 948 -25.63 18.54 -0.51
CA LEU A 948 -25.82 19.20 -1.80
C LEU A 948 -27.05 20.14 -1.79
N LYS A 949 -28.15 19.74 -1.14
CA LYS A 949 -29.35 20.55 -1.02
C LYS A 949 -29.11 21.86 -0.26
N GLU A 950 -28.25 21.84 0.74
CA GLU A 950 -27.85 23.03 1.49
C GLU A 950 -26.95 23.93 0.62
N GLU A 951 -26.04 23.36 -0.14
CA GLU A 951 -25.11 24.10 -0.97
C GLU A 951 -25.75 24.73 -2.23
N LEU A 952 -26.75 24.07 -2.83
CA LEU A 952 -27.50 24.63 -3.98
C LEU A 952 -28.40 25.83 -3.60
N LYS A 953 -28.69 26.00 -2.30
CA LYS A 953 -29.47 27.16 -1.80
C LYS A 953 -28.60 28.39 -1.53
N ARG A 954 -27.32 28.21 -1.41
CA ARG A 954 -26.34 29.29 -1.22
C ARG A 954 -25.94 29.92 -2.55
#